data_0be70d27274853d8467056fcc8775780
#
_entry.id   0be70d27274853d8467056fcc8775780
#
_cell.length_a   1.000
_cell.length_b   1.000
_cell.length_c   1.000
_cell.angle_alpha   90.00
_cell.angle_beta   90.00
_cell.angle_gamma   90.00
#
_symmetry.space_group_name_H-M   'P 1'
#
loop_
_entity.id
_entity.type
_entity.pdbx_description
1 polymer ?
#
loop_
_entity_poly.entity_id
_entity_poly.type
_entity_poly.pdbx_seq_one_letter_code
_entity_poly.pdbx_strand_id
1 'polypeptide(L)'
;MHQYKKVEANSNHLMCAESRYFKLKPCCIALAAIFAQQVYANTNIEKAAFNNQPTQKPVAQLQKIIVTATRTPKNIAEIAGTVQTIEKQQIEQQATAGRKIADILAQLVPSLGVSSGTTTNYGQTMRGRDVMIMIDGVSQNGSRDVARQLNSISPGMIERIEVLSGATSIYGSGSTGGIINIITKRADSTKPVSFETKLGIKSSDTFRSDSLAYEIGQSISFNKDNVNGFLGANFTSRGSQFDSHGDRIAIAPMQGSRPDTDTIDINSRINIDLTDNQSLSLGAQYYKDEQDTNYGPDYGKNYIYGGAPNSYIGKKGLEISNQPFTERYAFNTQYQNKDILGQILNLEGYYRKEDARFFPVFLGGEGTEAKQSQSEIEVAGLRSTVQSDLNIMNRDLNLTYGLDYEHEKDQQRYEHFTAFNTGLTYKPTGKTSDAGPNTTIQSAGVFIQGDYALTDRMNVQAGTRYQYIKAETEQYSTKNGIQPSGSVNDDAVLFNLGAIYKLTDEQQIFANFSQGFSFPDVQRMMRDAFNISTANIQPISVNSYELGWRLQGERSLNLGITGFYNTSDKVVQFYKNNNKETVAEVMDKDQRVYGAELTATYPFMEEFKVGGTLGYTRGQYKDTDGKWKELNAFQVSPIKGTVFAEWNSDEGYGGRVQMLAIKGTNEAVKDGSLSAVKIKGYSTMDVLAHFPAWKGRIDFGVYNVWNRDYRTVYSQQAEKVYGLVESIPAEGRTYGLSYTFNY
;
A
#
# COMPACT_ATOMS: atom_id res chain seq x y z
N MET A 1 -65.46 -47.64 17.54
CA MET A 1 -66.20 -46.37 17.59
C MET A 1 -65.22 -45.27 17.42
N HIS A 2 -65.06 -44.87 16.23
CA HIS A 2 -65.38 -43.65 15.49
C HIS A 2 -65.02 -42.35 16.25
N GLN A 3 -64.02 -41.63 15.77
CA GLN A 3 -64.26 -40.35 15.11
C GLN A 3 -62.98 -39.87 14.38
N TYR A 4 -63.13 -39.68 13.09
CA TYR A 4 -62.29 -38.92 12.20
C TYR A 4 -62.33 -37.42 12.57
N LYS A 5 -61.13 -36.76 12.59
CA LYS A 5 -61.08 -35.30 12.41
C LYS A 5 -60.09 -34.96 11.31
N LYS A 6 -60.61 -34.21 10.38
CA LYS A 6 -60.05 -33.67 9.15
C LYS A 6 -58.71 -33.02 9.37
N VAL A 7 -57.78 -33.31 8.48
CA VAL A 7 -56.61 -32.50 8.17
C VAL A 7 -57.03 -31.45 7.14
N GLU A 8 -57.01 -30.20 7.58
CA GLU A 8 -57.01 -29.04 6.65
C GLU A 8 -55.58 -28.74 6.25
N ALA A 9 -55.31 -28.81 4.97
CA ALA A 9 -54.08 -28.38 4.32
C ALA A 9 -54.01 -26.87 4.36
N ASN A 10 -53.05 -26.31 5.06
CA ASN A 10 -52.59 -24.92 4.89
C ASN A 10 -51.32 -24.93 4.05
N SER A 11 -51.50 -24.65 2.77
CA SER A 11 -50.48 -24.24 1.84
C SER A 11 -50.02 -22.81 2.19
N ASN A 12 -48.73 -22.56 1.89
CA ASN A 12 -48.04 -21.27 1.85
C ASN A 12 -47.18 -20.90 3.08
N HIS A 13 -45.99 -21.48 3.13
CA HIS A 13 -44.78 -20.72 3.45
C HIS A 13 -43.73 -21.01 2.39
N LEU A 14 -43.84 -20.32 1.27
CA LEU A 14 -42.68 -20.01 0.43
C LEU A 14 -41.77 -19.11 1.27
N MET A 15 -40.63 -19.67 1.73
CA MET A 15 -39.52 -18.86 2.17
C MET A 15 -39.08 -18.01 0.99
N CYS A 16 -39.41 -16.71 1.01
CA CYS A 16 -38.71 -15.71 0.23
C CYS A 16 -37.26 -15.72 0.69
N ALA A 17 -36.41 -16.38 -0.08
CA ALA A 17 -35.01 -16.03 -0.09
C ALA A 17 -34.95 -14.58 -0.60
N GLU A 18 -34.66 -13.63 0.28
CA GLU A 18 -34.30 -12.27 -0.13
C GLU A 18 -33.05 -12.36 -0.99
N SER A 19 -33.25 -12.46 -2.29
CA SER A 19 -32.20 -12.22 -3.27
C SER A 19 -31.83 -10.74 -3.11
N ARG A 20 -30.58 -10.49 -2.74
CA ARG A 20 -29.99 -9.15 -2.87
C ARG A 20 -29.98 -8.78 -4.34
N TYR A 21 -31.10 -8.26 -4.83
CA TYR A 21 -31.18 -7.65 -6.15
C TYR A 21 -30.30 -6.40 -6.15
N PHE A 22 -29.45 -6.31 -7.16
CA PHE A 22 -28.74 -5.15 -7.63
C PHE A 22 -29.42 -3.83 -7.22
N LYS A 23 -29.06 -3.28 -6.07
CA LYS A 23 -29.25 -1.86 -5.80
C LYS A 23 -28.00 -1.13 -6.27
N LEU A 24 -27.79 -1.04 -7.59
CA LEU A 24 -26.95 0.00 -8.15
C LEU A 24 -27.49 1.33 -7.62
N LYS A 25 -26.73 1.99 -6.75
CA LYS A 25 -27.08 3.32 -6.28
C LYS A 25 -27.31 4.23 -7.51
N PRO A 26 -28.26 5.16 -7.49
CA PRO A 26 -28.61 6.00 -8.65
C PRO A 26 -27.42 6.68 -9.35
N CYS A 27 -26.35 6.96 -8.62
CA CYS A 27 -25.11 7.53 -9.16
C CYS A 27 -24.38 6.60 -10.15
N CYS A 28 -24.42 5.28 -9.95
CA CYS A 28 -23.75 4.34 -10.87
C CYS A 28 -24.55 4.18 -12.17
N ILE A 29 -25.88 4.27 -12.10
CA ILE A 29 -26.77 4.25 -13.27
C ILE A 29 -26.62 5.55 -14.06
N ALA A 30 -26.45 6.70 -13.39
CA ALA A 30 -26.24 7.99 -14.05
C ALA A 30 -24.89 8.06 -14.79
N LEU A 31 -23.81 7.52 -14.22
CA LEU A 31 -22.51 7.43 -14.90
C LEU A 31 -22.57 6.51 -16.12
N ALA A 32 -23.19 5.33 -16.02
CA ALA A 32 -23.36 4.42 -17.15
C ALA A 32 -24.27 5.01 -18.24
N ALA A 33 -25.32 5.77 -17.88
CA ALA A 33 -26.24 6.38 -18.82
C ALA A 33 -25.67 7.59 -19.57
N ILE A 34 -24.82 8.39 -18.91
CA ILE A 34 -24.16 9.54 -19.55
C ILE A 34 -23.18 9.06 -20.63
N PHE A 35 -22.49 7.94 -20.41
CA PHE A 35 -21.55 7.38 -21.38
C PHE A 35 -22.21 6.54 -22.47
N ALA A 36 -23.36 5.92 -22.22
CA ALA A 36 -24.08 5.14 -23.22
C ALA A 36 -24.73 6.00 -24.32
N GLN A 37 -25.08 7.25 -24.06
CA GLN A 37 -25.67 8.14 -25.05
C GLN A 37 -24.68 8.65 -26.11
N GLN A 38 -23.37 8.63 -25.85
CA GLN A 38 -22.37 9.04 -26.84
C GLN A 38 -21.97 7.92 -27.82
N VAL A 39 -22.23 6.66 -27.49
CA VAL A 39 -21.94 5.51 -28.37
C VAL A 39 -22.81 5.45 -29.60
N TYR A 40 -24.02 6.05 -29.56
CA TYR A 40 -24.96 6.06 -30.70
C TYR A 40 -24.73 7.17 -31.75
N ALA A 41 -23.80 8.10 -31.50
CA ALA A 41 -23.66 9.27 -32.38
C ALA A 41 -22.58 9.13 -33.48
N ASN A 42 -21.78 8.05 -33.50
CA ASN A 42 -20.64 7.94 -34.43
C ASN A 42 -20.58 6.61 -35.22
N THR A 43 -21.66 6.20 -35.88
CA THR A 43 -21.65 5.05 -36.83
C THR A 43 -21.48 5.43 -38.30
N ASN A 44 -20.89 6.56 -38.61
CA ASN A 44 -20.52 6.90 -39.98
C ASN A 44 -19.05 7.34 -40.03
N ILE A 45 -18.13 6.38 -40.06
CA ILE A 45 -16.76 6.62 -40.54
C ILE A 45 -16.43 5.57 -41.60
N GLU A 46 -16.09 6.12 -42.77
CA GLU A 46 -15.77 5.44 -44.02
C GLU A 46 -14.67 4.37 -43.89
N LYS A 47 -14.82 3.33 -44.70
CA LYS A 47 -13.81 2.31 -44.98
C LYS A 47 -12.56 2.97 -45.56
N ALA A 48 -11.53 3.19 -44.77
CA ALA A 48 -10.20 3.51 -45.26
C ALA A 48 -9.42 2.20 -45.52
N ALA A 49 -8.87 2.10 -46.72
CA ALA A 49 -8.14 0.97 -47.22
C ALA A 49 -6.86 0.68 -46.39
N PHE A 50 -6.67 -0.58 -46.04
CA PHE A 50 -5.41 -1.08 -45.47
C PHE A 50 -4.32 -1.05 -46.58
N ASN A 51 -3.37 -0.17 -46.41
CA ASN A 51 -2.10 -0.17 -47.17
C ASN A 51 -1.07 -0.98 -46.37
N ASN A 52 -0.80 -2.20 -46.82
CA ASN A 52 0.27 -3.04 -46.30
C ASN A 52 1.63 -2.45 -46.74
N GLN A 53 2.27 -1.67 -45.89
CA GLN A 53 3.71 -1.49 -45.91
C GLN A 53 4.36 -2.40 -44.85
N PRO A 54 5.48 -3.08 -45.17
CA PRO A 54 6.20 -3.87 -44.17
C PRO A 54 6.81 -2.92 -43.15
N THR A 55 6.23 -2.89 -41.95
CA THR A 55 6.82 -2.22 -40.79
C THR A 55 8.16 -2.84 -40.48
N GLN A 56 9.23 -2.08 -40.69
CA GLN A 56 10.53 -2.37 -40.09
C GLN A 56 10.31 -2.54 -38.61
N LYS A 57 10.68 -3.73 -38.07
CA LYS A 57 10.68 -3.99 -36.61
C LYS A 57 11.47 -2.84 -35.98
N PRO A 58 10.90 -2.08 -35.01
CA PRO A 58 11.71 -1.13 -34.29
C PRO A 58 12.82 -1.93 -33.61
N VAL A 59 14.06 -1.57 -33.90
CA VAL A 59 15.21 -2.01 -33.10
C VAL A 59 14.89 -1.56 -31.68
N ALA A 60 14.68 -2.51 -30.77
CA ALA A 60 14.37 -2.23 -29.38
C ALA A 60 15.55 -1.45 -28.79
N GLN A 61 15.46 -0.13 -28.84
CA GLN A 61 16.26 0.69 -27.95
C GLN A 61 15.85 0.31 -26.54
N LEU A 62 16.80 -0.05 -25.69
CA LEU A 62 16.60 -0.14 -24.23
C LEU A 62 15.69 0.98 -23.82
N GLN A 63 14.47 0.67 -23.45
CA GLN A 63 13.58 1.66 -22.85
C GLN A 63 14.30 2.14 -21.59
N LYS A 64 14.79 3.36 -21.65
CA LYS A 64 15.48 4.02 -20.56
C LYS A 64 14.45 4.13 -19.42
N ILE A 65 14.45 3.16 -18.49
CA ILE A 65 13.51 3.14 -17.38
C ILE A 65 13.87 4.32 -16.47
N ILE A 66 13.02 5.33 -16.52
CA ILE A 66 13.19 6.57 -15.74
C ILE A 66 12.30 6.47 -14.51
N VAL A 67 12.90 6.63 -13.34
CA VAL A 67 12.20 6.70 -12.06
C VAL A 67 12.22 8.11 -11.50
N THR A 68 11.14 8.47 -10.83
CA THR A 68 10.93 9.80 -10.23
C THR A 68 10.96 9.75 -8.69
N ALA A 69 11.08 8.55 -8.11
CA ALA A 69 11.23 8.34 -6.67
C ALA A 69 12.54 8.95 -6.08
N THR A 70 13.34 9.63 -6.89
CA THR A 70 14.56 10.36 -6.53
C THR A 70 14.41 11.88 -6.62
N ARG A 71 13.18 12.42 -6.60
CA ARG A 71 12.77 13.83 -6.81
C ARG A 71 12.97 14.35 -8.22
N THR A 72 13.87 13.78 -8.96
CA THR A 72 14.19 14.15 -10.33
C THR A 72 14.17 12.89 -11.19
N PRO A 73 13.75 12.98 -12.45
CA PRO A 73 13.77 11.83 -13.35
C PRO A 73 15.21 11.33 -13.54
N LYS A 74 15.49 10.08 -13.13
CA LYS A 74 16.80 9.42 -13.29
C LYS A 74 16.64 8.05 -13.92
N ASN A 75 17.63 7.66 -14.72
CA ASN A 75 17.74 6.29 -15.16
C ASN A 75 18.10 5.38 -13.97
N ILE A 76 17.48 4.18 -13.87
CA ILE A 76 17.82 3.20 -12.83
C ILE A 76 19.34 2.94 -12.75
N ALA A 77 20.03 2.92 -13.90
CA ALA A 77 21.48 2.74 -13.97
C ALA A 77 22.29 3.87 -13.29
N GLU A 78 21.69 5.02 -13.02
CA GLU A 78 22.31 6.19 -12.39
C GLU A 78 22.01 6.30 -10.89
N ILE A 79 21.29 5.33 -10.31
CA ILE A 79 20.91 5.34 -8.91
C ILE A 79 21.80 4.36 -8.13
N ALA A 80 22.54 4.87 -7.15
CA ALA A 80 23.34 4.06 -6.24
C ALA A 80 22.45 3.44 -5.16
N GLY A 81 21.67 2.43 -5.53
CA GLY A 81 20.73 1.78 -4.61
C GLY A 81 19.88 0.72 -5.31
N THR A 82 19.12 -0.02 -4.52
CA THR A 82 18.19 -1.06 -5.03
C THR A 82 16.91 -0.41 -5.50
N VAL A 83 16.68 -0.42 -6.81
CA VAL A 83 15.49 0.16 -7.46
C VAL A 83 14.82 -0.91 -8.31
N GLN A 84 13.49 -0.92 -8.26
CA GLN A 84 12.63 -1.79 -9.08
C GLN A 84 11.45 -0.98 -9.60
N THR A 85 11.07 -1.19 -10.87
CA THR A 85 9.82 -0.72 -11.45
C THR A 85 8.89 -1.89 -11.71
N ILE A 86 7.61 -1.67 -11.48
CA ILE A 86 6.53 -2.62 -11.76
C ILE A 86 5.62 -1.93 -12.75
N GLU A 87 5.62 -2.43 -13.97
CA GLU A 87 4.93 -1.81 -15.09
C GLU A 87 3.42 -2.13 -15.09
N LYS A 88 2.63 -1.30 -15.78
CA LYS A 88 1.18 -1.42 -15.93
C LYS A 88 0.75 -2.85 -16.26
N GLN A 89 1.40 -3.49 -17.25
CA GLN A 89 1.06 -4.86 -17.66
C GLN A 89 1.20 -5.87 -16.50
N GLN A 90 2.25 -5.75 -15.67
CA GLN A 90 2.45 -6.62 -14.51
C GLN A 90 1.38 -6.39 -13.44
N ILE A 91 1.00 -5.12 -13.22
CA ILE A 91 -0.05 -4.75 -12.26
C ILE A 91 -1.39 -5.30 -12.73
N GLU A 92 -1.77 -5.08 -13.99
CA GLU A 92 -3.04 -5.55 -14.56
C GLU A 92 -3.15 -7.07 -14.54
N GLN A 93 -2.08 -7.78 -14.91
CA GLN A 93 -2.02 -9.24 -14.86
C GLN A 93 -2.25 -9.78 -13.45
N GLN A 94 -1.69 -9.11 -12.43
CA GLN A 94 -1.86 -9.50 -11.02
C GLN A 94 -3.20 -9.07 -10.42
N ALA A 95 -3.81 -8.02 -10.95
CA ALA A 95 -4.96 -7.32 -10.36
C ALA A 95 -6.32 -7.86 -10.84
N THR A 96 -6.37 -9.07 -11.41
CA THR A 96 -7.63 -9.64 -11.90
C THR A 96 -8.66 -9.67 -10.78
N ALA A 97 -9.77 -8.94 -10.98
CA ALA A 97 -10.92 -8.86 -10.10
C ALA A 97 -10.63 -8.47 -8.63
N GLY A 98 -9.93 -7.36 -8.43
CA GLY A 98 -9.90 -6.68 -7.12
C GLY A 98 -8.84 -7.17 -6.15
N ARG A 99 -7.74 -7.77 -6.62
CA ARG A 99 -6.55 -8.00 -5.79
C ARG A 99 -5.95 -6.66 -5.36
N LYS A 100 -5.58 -6.55 -4.08
CA LYS A 100 -5.06 -5.30 -3.51
C LYS A 100 -3.59 -5.07 -3.92
N ILE A 101 -3.18 -3.81 -4.00
CA ILE A 101 -1.79 -3.41 -4.30
C ILE A 101 -0.80 -4.01 -3.29
N ALA A 102 -1.16 -4.05 -2.01
CA ALA A 102 -0.34 -4.64 -0.96
C ALA A 102 0.04 -6.11 -1.25
N ASP A 103 -0.90 -6.91 -1.80
CA ASP A 103 -0.66 -8.31 -2.16
C ASP A 103 0.16 -8.44 -3.45
N ILE A 104 -0.08 -7.56 -4.43
CA ILE A 104 0.68 -7.51 -5.68
C ILE A 104 2.15 -7.19 -5.39
N LEU A 105 2.41 -6.18 -4.57
CA LEU A 105 3.77 -5.80 -4.18
C LEU A 105 4.46 -6.87 -3.35
N ALA A 106 3.74 -7.57 -2.47
CA ALA A 106 4.28 -8.70 -1.72
C ALA A 106 4.80 -9.81 -2.62
N GLN A 107 4.14 -10.05 -3.77
CA GLN A 107 4.54 -11.04 -4.77
C GLN A 107 5.74 -10.60 -5.59
N LEU A 108 5.88 -9.30 -5.89
CA LEU A 108 6.84 -8.79 -6.86
C LEU A 108 8.11 -8.18 -6.23
N VAL A 109 8.04 -7.66 -4.99
CA VAL A 109 9.12 -6.92 -4.34
C VAL A 109 9.78 -7.75 -3.24
N PRO A 110 11.04 -8.17 -3.38
CA PRO A 110 11.71 -9.05 -2.40
C PRO A 110 11.87 -8.41 -1.03
N SER A 111 12.18 -7.11 -0.99
CA SER A 111 12.43 -6.35 0.25
C SER A 111 11.18 -6.08 1.09
N LEU A 112 9.98 -6.13 0.46
CA LEU A 112 8.71 -5.83 1.13
C LEU A 112 8.14 -7.10 1.78
N GLY A 113 7.70 -7.00 3.03
CA GLY A 113 6.97 -8.05 3.73
C GLY A 113 5.67 -8.45 3.04
N VAL A 114 5.08 -9.56 3.47
CA VAL A 114 3.76 -9.98 2.97
C VAL A 114 2.66 -9.08 3.53
N SER A 115 1.59 -8.91 2.76
CA SER A 115 0.39 -8.20 3.21
C SER A 115 -0.21 -8.86 4.45
N SER A 116 -0.73 -8.03 5.35
CA SER A 116 -1.46 -8.53 6.53
C SER A 116 -2.83 -9.10 6.17
N GLY A 117 -3.39 -8.72 5.02
CA GLY A 117 -4.79 -8.98 4.66
C GLY A 117 -5.79 -8.02 5.33
N THR A 118 -5.31 -7.11 6.21
CA THR A 118 -6.14 -6.15 6.94
C THR A 118 -6.23 -4.79 6.23
N THR A 119 -7.12 -3.93 6.69
CA THR A 119 -7.26 -2.57 6.14
C THR A 119 -6.06 -1.69 6.43
N THR A 120 -5.51 -1.76 7.65
CA THR A 120 -4.32 -0.99 8.04
C THR A 120 -3.05 -1.51 7.41
N ASN A 121 -3.06 -2.75 6.91
CA ASN A 121 -1.89 -3.44 6.38
C ASN A 121 -0.70 -3.43 7.35
N TYR A 122 -0.99 -3.44 8.65
CA TYR A 122 0.02 -3.37 9.71
C TYR A 122 1.02 -4.52 9.61
N GLY A 123 2.30 -4.20 9.77
CA GLY A 123 3.38 -5.17 9.70
C GLY A 123 3.92 -5.44 8.28
N GLN A 124 3.40 -4.81 7.23
CA GLN A 124 4.04 -4.86 5.91
C GLN A 124 5.15 -3.81 5.82
N THR A 125 6.34 -4.17 6.26
CA THR A 125 7.54 -3.33 6.30
C THR A 125 8.47 -3.65 5.13
N MET A 126 9.36 -2.73 4.81
CA MET A 126 10.47 -2.95 3.87
C MET A 126 11.78 -3.00 4.64
N ARG A 127 12.52 -4.12 4.52
CA ARG A 127 13.76 -4.33 5.28
C ARG A 127 13.59 -4.08 6.79
N GLY A 128 12.41 -4.45 7.33
CA GLY A 128 12.10 -4.28 8.75
C GLY A 128 11.88 -2.85 9.23
N ARG A 129 11.59 -1.92 8.33
CA ARG A 129 11.35 -0.50 8.58
C ARG A 129 10.11 -0.01 7.84
N ASP A 130 9.58 1.12 8.28
CA ASP A 130 8.44 1.77 7.64
C ASP A 130 8.79 2.30 6.26
N VAL A 131 7.81 2.24 5.36
CA VAL A 131 7.95 2.62 3.95
C VAL A 131 7.21 3.92 3.70
N MET A 132 7.85 4.87 3.02
CA MET A 132 7.16 6.03 2.49
C MET A 132 6.36 5.62 1.25
N ILE A 133 5.04 5.78 1.31
CA ILE A 133 4.16 5.56 0.18
C ILE A 133 3.84 6.89 -0.46
N MET A 134 3.99 6.97 -1.77
CA MET A 134 3.74 8.17 -2.54
C MET A 134 2.77 7.88 -3.67
N ILE A 135 1.96 8.87 -4.03
CA ILE A 135 1.16 8.88 -5.26
C ILE A 135 1.60 10.11 -6.07
N ASP A 136 2.11 9.88 -7.28
CA ASP A 136 2.68 10.92 -8.16
C ASP A 136 3.72 11.82 -7.47
N GLY A 137 4.56 11.26 -6.58
CA GLY A 137 5.58 11.99 -5.83
C GLY A 137 5.10 12.61 -4.52
N VAL A 138 3.79 12.71 -4.28
CA VAL A 138 3.22 13.24 -3.04
C VAL A 138 3.16 12.17 -1.97
N SER A 139 3.80 12.40 -0.82
CA SER A 139 3.75 11.49 0.34
C SER A 139 2.31 11.28 0.81
N GLN A 140 1.96 10.02 1.03
CA GLN A 140 0.67 9.61 1.55
C GLN A 140 0.73 9.26 3.03
N ASN A 141 1.93 9.19 3.58
CA ASN A 141 2.14 8.92 4.98
C ASN A 141 1.63 10.10 5.81
N GLY A 142 0.94 9.81 6.88
CA GLY A 142 0.75 10.70 8.00
C GLY A 142 1.59 10.20 9.16
N SER A 143 1.47 10.81 10.30
CA SER A 143 2.08 10.36 11.55
C SER A 143 1.60 8.96 11.96
N ARG A 144 0.55 8.41 11.30
CA ARG A 144 -0.12 7.19 11.71
C ARG A 144 -0.36 6.19 10.57
N ASP A 145 -0.22 4.88 10.87
CA ASP A 145 -0.62 3.73 10.02
C ASP A 145 -0.16 3.82 8.55
N VAL A 146 1.09 4.12 8.32
CA VAL A 146 1.68 4.40 7.00
C VAL A 146 1.40 3.33 5.94
N ALA A 147 1.44 2.04 6.29
CA ALA A 147 1.23 0.93 5.35
C ALA A 147 -0.22 0.84 4.82
N ARG A 148 -1.20 1.49 5.48
CA ARG A 148 -2.60 1.55 5.07
C ARG A 148 -2.76 2.21 3.70
N GLN A 149 -1.88 3.13 3.36
CA GLN A 149 -1.97 3.92 2.15
C GLN A 149 -1.81 3.09 0.86
N LEU A 150 -1.26 1.87 0.93
CA LEU A 150 -1.28 0.91 -0.19
C LEU A 150 -2.69 0.44 -0.58
N ASN A 151 -3.68 0.63 0.29
CA ASN A 151 -5.06 0.28 0.02
C ASN A 151 -5.93 1.46 -0.46
N SER A 152 -5.35 2.65 -0.66
CA SER A 152 -6.08 3.90 -0.98
C SER A 152 -6.13 4.24 -2.47
N ILE A 153 -5.77 3.31 -3.35
CA ILE A 153 -5.85 3.45 -4.79
C ILE A 153 -6.17 2.11 -5.46
N SER A 154 -7.02 2.15 -6.46
CA SER A 154 -7.37 0.96 -7.25
C SER A 154 -6.24 0.61 -8.24
N PRO A 155 -5.89 -0.70 -8.41
CA PRO A 155 -4.88 -1.12 -9.39
C PRO A 155 -5.15 -0.61 -10.81
N GLY A 156 -6.43 -0.50 -11.19
CA GLY A 156 -6.86 0.02 -12.49
C GLY A 156 -6.51 1.49 -12.75
N MET A 157 -6.11 2.26 -11.73
CA MET A 157 -5.71 3.67 -11.85
C MET A 157 -4.19 3.87 -11.94
N ILE A 158 -3.41 2.79 -11.93
CA ILE A 158 -1.95 2.83 -11.83
C ILE A 158 -1.30 2.60 -13.19
N GLU A 159 -0.34 3.44 -13.53
CA GLU A 159 0.52 3.29 -14.72
C GLU A 159 1.75 2.43 -14.42
N ARG A 160 2.43 2.72 -13.30
CA ARG A 160 3.56 1.93 -12.81
C ARG A 160 3.80 2.19 -11.32
N ILE A 161 4.57 1.33 -10.69
CA ILE A 161 5.03 1.52 -9.31
C ILE A 161 6.56 1.50 -9.31
N GLU A 162 7.15 2.51 -8.68
CA GLU A 162 8.58 2.65 -8.49
C GLU A 162 8.91 2.32 -7.03
N VAL A 163 9.82 1.38 -6.81
CA VAL A 163 10.24 0.93 -5.49
C VAL A 163 11.72 1.23 -5.30
N LEU A 164 12.03 2.06 -4.33
CA LEU A 164 13.40 2.34 -3.89
C LEU A 164 13.56 1.73 -2.49
N SER A 165 14.40 0.70 -2.36
CA SER A 165 14.64 0.02 -1.08
C SER A 165 15.77 0.68 -0.30
N GLY A 166 15.64 0.71 1.04
CA GLY A 166 16.61 1.33 1.94
C GLY A 166 16.25 2.77 2.31
N ALA A 167 16.82 3.25 3.41
CA ALA A 167 16.59 4.60 3.90
C ALA A 167 17.01 5.65 2.86
N THR A 168 16.37 6.81 2.89
CA THR A 168 16.77 7.97 2.08
C THR A 168 16.53 9.27 2.83
N SER A 169 17.47 10.21 2.71
CA SER A 169 17.37 11.53 3.32
C SER A 169 16.57 12.53 2.50
N ILE A 170 16.42 12.27 1.18
CA ILE A 170 15.99 13.29 0.22
C ILE A 170 14.52 13.73 0.42
N TYR A 171 13.66 12.88 1.01
CA TYR A 171 12.24 13.17 1.22
C TYR A 171 11.87 13.53 2.67
N GLY A 172 12.81 13.48 3.62
CA GLY A 172 12.58 13.76 5.03
C GLY A 172 11.97 12.60 5.80
N SER A 173 10.99 12.88 6.67
CA SER A 173 10.41 11.89 7.58
C SER A 173 9.64 10.76 6.88
N GLY A 174 9.73 9.53 7.42
CA GLY A 174 8.96 8.38 6.98
C GLY A 174 9.63 7.47 5.94
N SER A 175 10.85 7.79 5.48
CA SER A 175 11.58 6.99 4.47
C SER A 175 12.70 6.14 5.05
N THR A 176 12.46 5.45 6.17
CA THR A 176 13.47 4.64 6.85
C THR A 176 13.66 3.25 6.25
N GLY A 177 12.63 2.67 5.65
CA GLY A 177 12.66 1.39 4.94
C GLY A 177 12.82 1.52 3.43
N GLY A 178 12.41 2.66 2.88
CA GLY A 178 12.42 2.93 1.46
C GLY A 178 11.20 3.72 1.00
N ILE A 179 11.01 3.77 -0.30
CA ILE A 179 9.92 4.49 -0.97
C ILE A 179 9.17 3.53 -1.91
N ILE A 180 7.84 3.61 -1.90
CA ILE A 180 6.96 3.05 -2.93
C ILE A 180 6.22 4.24 -3.56
N ASN A 181 6.60 4.61 -4.78
CA ASN A 181 5.97 5.70 -5.52
C ASN A 181 5.03 5.13 -6.59
N ILE A 182 3.73 5.35 -6.39
CA ILE A 182 2.67 4.91 -7.29
C ILE A 182 2.43 6.03 -8.31
N ILE A 183 2.68 5.76 -9.58
CA ILE A 183 2.43 6.69 -10.68
C ILE A 183 1.06 6.38 -11.27
N THR A 184 0.16 7.36 -11.24
CA THR A 184 -1.19 7.23 -11.79
C THR A 184 -1.19 7.27 -13.32
N LYS A 185 -2.22 6.69 -13.94
CA LYS A 185 -2.43 6.72 -15.39
C LYS A 185 -2.45 8.16 -15.92
N ARG A 186 -1.88 8.33 -17.10
CA ARG A 186 -1.79 9.61 -17.81
C ARG A 186 -2.48 9.50 -19.18
N ALA A 187 -2.63 10.64 -19.83
CA ALA A 187 -3.16 10.67 -21.19
C ALA A 187 -2.28 9.88 -22.16
N ASP A 188 -2.91 9.14 -23.05
CA ASP A 188 -2.22 8.53 -24.20
C ASP A 188 -1.84 9.64 -25.20
N SER A 189 -0.54 9.91 -25.32
CA SER A 189 -0.03 10.95 -26.21
C SER A 189 -0.17 10.62 -27.69
N THR A 190 -0.50 9.36 -28.03
CA THR A 190 -0.61 8.90 -29.43
C THR A 190 -2.00 9.10 -30.02
N LYS A 191 -3.02 9.34 -29.21
CA LYS A 191 -4.41 9.50 -29.62
C LYS A 191 -5.00 10.83 -29.16
N PRO A 192 -5.80 11.53 -29.99
CA PRO A 192 -6.50 12.75 -29.57
C PRO A 192 -7.48 12.49 -28.43
N VAL A 193 -8.18 11.35 -28.46
CA VAL A 193 -9.08 10.88 -27.39
C VAL A 193 -9.02 9.36 -27.38
N SER A 194 -9.00 8.77 -26.17
CA SER A 194 -9.12 7.33 -25.99
C SER A 194 -9.95 7.02 -24.75
N PHE A 195 -10.64 5.90 -24.79
CA PHE A 195 -11.43 5.37 -23.69
C PHE A 195 -10.93 3.99 -23.33
N GLU A 196 -10.96 3.66 -22.05
CA GLU A 196 -10.71 2.32 -21.54
C GLU A 196 -11.87 1.92 -20.62
N THR A 197 -12.48 0.76 -20.89
CA THR A 197 -13.50 0.16 -20.02
C THR A 197 -12.98 -1.16 -19.48
N LYS A 198 -13.09 -1.37 -18.17
CA LYS A 198 -12.75 -2.60 -17.48
C LYS A 198 -13.98 -3.16 -16.76
N LEU A 199 -14.25 -4.44 -16.96
CA LEU A 199 -15.28 -5.20 -16.25
C LEU A 199 -14.62 -6.39 -15.58
N GLY A 200 -14.92 -6.65 -14.31
CA GLY A 200 -14.32 -7.74 -13.56
C GLY A 200 -15.31 -8.46 -12.65
N ILE A 201 -15.07 -9.74 -12.42
CA ILE A 201 -15.79 -10.57 -11.47
C ILE A 201 -14.83 -11.51 -10.75
N LYS A 202 -15.02 -11.69 -9.44
CA LYS A 202 -14.27 -12.64 -8.61
C LYS A 202 -15.24 -13.48 -7.77
N SER A 203 -14.89 -14.73 -7.50
CA SER A 203 -15.61 -15.62 -6.59
C SER A 203 -14.65 -16.50 -5.81
N SER A 204 -15.08 -16.97 -4.64
CA SER A 204 -14.45 -18.12 -3.95
C SER A 204 -14.67 -19.41 -4.74
N ASP A 205 -13.96 -20.46 -4.37
CA ASP A 205 -14.07 -21.79 -5.01
C ASP A 205 -15.44 -22.47 -4.79
N THR A 206 -16.18 -22.04 -3.79
CA THR A 206 -17.54 -22.50 -3.53
C THR A 206 -18.60 -21.84 -4.41
N PHE A 207 -18.24 -20.82 -5.20
CA PHE A 207 -19.11 -20.06 -6.09
C PHE A 207 -20.39 -19.54 -5.39
N ARG A 208 -20.29 -19.23 -4.11
CA ARG A 208 -21.43 -18.68 -3.35
C ARG A 208 -21.74 -17.26 -3.83
N SER A 209 -23.01 -16.93 -3.92
CA SER A 209 -23.48 -15.59 -4.34
C SER A 209 -22.95 -14.47 -3.44
N ASP A 210 -22.76 -14.77 -2.14
CA ASP A 210 -22.24 -13.83 -1.17
C ASP A 210 -20.70 -13.67 -1.19
N SER A 211 -19.98 -14.51 -2.00
CA SER A 211 -18.54 -14.35 -2.26
C SER A 211 -18.22 -13.53 -3.51
N LEU A 212 -19.23 -13.19 -4.30
CA LEU A 212 -19.02 -12.48 -5.57
C LEU A 212 -18.49 -11.06 -5.33
N ALA A 213 -17.48 -10.70 -6.09
CA ALA A 213 -17.00 -9.33 -6.21
C ALA A 213 -17.12 -8.86 -7.65
N TYR A 214 -17.43 -7.58 -7.84
CA TYR A 214 -17.59 -6.96 -9.14
C TYR A 214 -16.70 -5.74 -9.25
N GLU A 215 -16.12 -5.53 -10.43
CA GLU A 215 -15.31 -4.35 -10.74
C GLU A 215 -15.82 -3.71 -12.05
N ILE A 216 -16.03 -2.39 -12.04
CA ILE A 216 -16.36 -1.61 -13.22
C ILE A 216 -15.43 -0.40 -13.23
N GLY A 217 -14.58 -0.31 -14.24
CA GLY A 217 -13.69 0.82 -14.46
C GLY A 217 -14.00 1.49 -15.78
N GLN A 218 -13.97 2.81 -15.79
CA GLN A 218 -14.08 3.62 -16.99
C GLN A 218 -13.06 4.76 -16.94
N SER A 219 -12.32 4.95 -18.01
CA SER A 219 -11.44 6.11 -18.13
C SER A 219 -11.51 6.74 -19.52
N ILE A 220 -11.19 8.01 -19.56
CA ILE A 220 -11.01 8.81 -20.76
C ILE A 220 -9.65 9.51 -20.66
N SER A 221 -8.91 9.51 -21.74
CA SER A 221 -7.78 10.39 -21.91
C SER A 221 -7.93 11.22 -23.18
N PHE A 222 -7.42 12.43 -23.15
CA PHE A 222 -7.42 13.33 -24.29
C PHE A 222 -6.07 14.03 -24.44
N ASN A 223 -5.72 14.33 -25.67
CA ASN A 223 -4.50 15.05 -26.01
C ASN A 223 -4.81 16.01 -27.16
N LYS A 224 -4.80 17.30 -26.89
CA LYS A 224 -5.12 18.33 -27.87
C LYS A 224 -4.24 19.55 -27.64
N ASP A 225 -3.50 19.94 -28.67
CA ASP A 225 -2.61 21.10 -28.67
C ASP A 225 -1.63 21.07 -27.47
N ASN A 226 -1.73 22.05 -26.59
CA ASN A 226 -0.90 22.19 -25.39
C ASN A 226 -1.57 21.64 -24.12
N VAL A 227 -2.69 20.91 -24.21
CA VAL A 227 -3.40 20.35 -23.06
C VAL A 227 -3.61 18.87 -23.25
N ASN A 228 -3.23 18.09 -22.26
CA ASN A 228 -3.58 16.67 -22.18
C ASN A 228 -4.16 16.33 -20.82
N GLY A 229 -5.01 15.33 -20.77
CA GLY A 229 -5.66 14.98 -19.51
C GLY A 229 -6.15 13.54 -19.47
N PHE A 230 -6.32 13.07 -18.26
CA PHE A 230 -6.86 11.77 -17.89
C PHE A 230 -7.94 11.94 -16.83
N LEU A 231 -9.05 11.23 -16.99
CA LEU A 231 -10.09 11.06 -15.96
C LEU A 231 -10.47 9.58 -15.92
N GLY A 232 -10.35 8.96 -14.77
CA GLY A 232 -10.75 7.58 -14.55
C GLY A 232 -11.61 7.45 -13.31
N ALA A 233 -12.58 6.54 -13.37
CA ALA A 233 -13.41 6.13 -12.24
C ALA A 233 -13.43 4.60 -12.18
N ASN A 234 -13.22 4.03 -10.99
CA ASN A 234 -13.30 2.60 -10.71
C ASN A 234 -14.26 2.35 -9.55
N PHE A 235 -15.18 1.45 -9.76
CA PHE A 235 -16.08 0.94 -8.72
C PHE A 235 -15.81 -0.53 -8.51
N THR A 236 -15.65 -0.94 -7.24
CA THR A 236 -15.49 -2.34 -6.85
C THR A 236 -16.42 -2.66 -5.70
N SER A 237 -17.28 -3.66 -5.88
CA SER A 237 -18.08 -4.23 -4.80
C SER A 237 -17.48 -5.60 -4.43
N ARG A 238 -17.05 -5.77 -3.20
CA ARG A 238 -16.48 -7.02 -2.69
C ARG A 238 -17.49 -7.71 -1.80
N GLY A 239 -17.71 -9.00 -2.04
CA GLY A 239 -18.48 -9.86 -1.15
C GLY A 239 -17.66 -10.36 0.04
N SER A 240 -18.20 -11.33 0.71
CA SER A 240 -17.56 -12.00 1.83
C SER A 240 -16.38 -12.85 1.40
N GLN A 241 -15.41 -12.97 2.29
CA GLN A 241 -14.22 -13.80 2.10
C GLN A 241 -14.42 -15.17 2.77
N PHE A 242 -13.89 -16.22 2.15
CA PHE A 242 -13.98 -17.60 2.62
C PHE A 242 -12.59 -18.22 2.69
N ASP A 243 -12.36 -19.02 3.72
CA ASP A 243 -11.14 -19.79 3.87
C ASP A 243 -11.11 -21.07 2.99
N SER A 244 -10.08 -21.87 3.12
CA SER A 244 -9.91 -23.11 2.34
C SER A 244 -10.93 -24.19 2.67
N HIS A 245 -11.67 -24.08 3.75
CA HIS A 245 -12.73 -25.01 4.16
C HIS A 245 -14.12 -24.53 3.71
N GLY A 246 -14.19 -23.32 3.13
CA GLY A 246 -15.45 -22.67 2.76
C GLY A 246 -16.17 -21.99 3.93
N ASP A 247 -15.46 -21.80 5.06
CA ASP A 247 -15.97 -21.02 6.18
C ASP A 247 -15.77 -19.54 5.92
N ARG A 248 -16.80 -18.74 6.29
CA ARG A 248 -16.75 -17.28 6.15
C ARG A 248 -15.73 -16.70 7.13
N ILE A 249 -14.80 -15.93 6.62
CA ILE A 249 -13.77 -15.26 7.43
C ILE A 249 -14.41 -14.09 8.18
N ALA A 250 -14.16 -13.99 9.49
CA ALA A 250 -14.61 -12.88 10.31
C ALA A 250 -13.82 -11.59 10.04
N ILE A 251 -14.38 -10.46 10.45
CA ILE A 251 -13.66 -9.18 10.46
C ILE A 251 -12.53 -9.24 11.48
N ALA A 252 -11.34 -8.76 11.13
CA ALA A 252 -10.24 -8.49 12.06
C ALA A 252 -10.56 -7.22 12.86
N PRO A 253 -10.92 -7.30 14.15
CA PRO A 253 -11.47 -6.14 14.84
C PRO A 253 -10.43 -5.07 15.18
N MET A 254 -9.16 -5.44 15.38
CA MET A 254 -8.10 -4.51 15.80
C MET A 254 -7.48 -3.73 14.63
N GLN A 255 -7.35 -4.37 13.46
CA GLN A 255 -6.70 -3.77 12.30
C GLN A 255 -7.66 -3.56 11.12
N GLY A 256 -8.89 -3.99 11.27
CA GLY A 256 -9.93 -3.96 10.24
C GLY A 256 -9.63 -4.88 9.07
N SER A 257 -10.61 -5.64 8.66
CA SER A 257 -10.66 -6.26 7.34
C SER A 257 -12.04 -5.93 6.78
N ARG A 258 -12.14 -5.78 5.48
CA ARG A 258 -13.38 -5.30 4.89
C ARG A 258 -13.90 -6.27 3.84
N PRO A 259 -14.45 -7.44 4.26
CA PRO A 259 -15.42 -8.14 3.43
C PRO A 259 -16.68 -7.29 3.28
N ASP A 260 -17.51 -7.58 2.32
CA ASP A 260 -18.78 -6.89 2.06
C ASP A 260 -18.56 -5.35 1.98
N THR A 261 -17.67 -4.91 1.07
CA THR A 261 -17.21 -3.51 0.96
C THR A 261 -17.42 -2.96 -0.45
N ASP A 262 -18.03 -1.79 -0.54
CA ASP A 262 -18.08 -1.01 -1.77
C ASP A 262 -16.95 0.01 -1.79
N THR A 263 -16.25 0.09 -2.93
CA THR A 263 -15.13 1.02 -3.15
C THR A 263 -15.39 1.85 -4.39
N ILE A 264 -15.18 3.15 -4.30
CA ILE A 264 -15.10 4.06 -5.44
C ILE A 264 -13.76 4.79 -5.42
N ASP A 265 -13.11 4.86 -6.58
CA ASP A 265 -11.84 5.55 -6.78
C ASP A 265 -11.94 6.38 -8.07
N ILE A 266 -11.81 7.71 -7.95
CA ILE A 266 -11.85 8.65 -9.06
C ILE A 266 -10.52 9.38 -9.09
N ASN A 267 -9.82 9.30 -10.22
CA ASN A 267 -8.57 9.99 -10.45
C ASN A 267 -8.65 10.88 -11.67
N SER A 268 -8.11 12.08 -11.56
CA SER A 268 -8.00 13.01 -12.68
C SER A 268 -6.63 13.66 -12.70
N ARG A 269 -6.13 13.92 -13.90
CA ARG A 269 -4.91 14.68 -14.13
C ARG A 269 -5.03 15.50 -15.41
N ILE A 270 -4.66 16.75 -15.34
CA ILE A 270 -4.58 17.67 -16.48
C ILE A 270 -3.18 18.25 -16.53
N ASN A 271 -2.53 18.16 -17.69
CA ASN A 271 -1.24 18.79 -17.94
C ASN A 271 -1.41 19.85 -19.02
N ILE A 272 -0.84 21.01 -18.79
CA ILE A 272 -0.93 22.20 -19.65
C ILE A 272 0.50 22.65 -19.94
N ASP A 273 0.90 22.63 -21.20
CA ASP A 273 2.14 23.24 -21.65
C ASP A 273 1.89 24.74 -21.84
N LEU A 274 2.35 25.54 -20.88
CA LEU A 274 2.16 27.00 -20.89
C LEU A 274 3.04 27.66 -21.96
N THR A 275 4.25 27.13 -22.12
CA THR A 275 5.24 27.47 -23.15
C THR A 275 6.06 26.21 -23.43
N ASP A 276 7.01 26.27 -24.37
CA ASP A 276 7.95 25.17 -24.68
C ASP A 276 8.75 24.71 -23.45
N ASN A 277 9.00 25.62 -22.51
CA ASN A 277 9.81 25.38 -21.32
C ASN A 277 8.99 25.33 -20.03
N GLN A 278 7.70 25.65 -20.05
CA GLN A 278 6.88 25.74 -18.84
C GLN A 278 5.66 24.85 -18.95
N SER A 279 5.42 24.04 -17.91
CA SER A 279 4.24 23.22 -17.82
C SER A 279 3.60 23.29 -16.43
N LEU A 280 2.29 23.09 -16.39
CA LEU A 280 1.47 23.00 -15.20
C LEU A 280 0.70 21.68 -15.21
N SER A 281 0.84 20.91 -14.15
CA SER A 281 0.05 19.70 -13.90
C SER A 281 -0.90 19.91 -12.73
N LEU A 282 -2.14 19.50 -12.88
CA LEU A 282 -3.17 19.53 -11.84
C LEU A 282 -3.70 18.10 -11.67
N GLY A 283 -3.67 17.60 -10.45
CA GLY A 283 -4.17 16.25 -10.10
C GLY A 283 -5.23 16.31 -9.01
N ALA A 284 -6.23 15.44 -9.08
CA ALA A 284 -7.23 15.26 -8.04
C ALA A 284 -7.59 13.79 -7.92
N GLN A 285 -7.76 13.33 -6.68
CA GLN A 285 -8.24 12.00 -6.34
C GLN A 285 -9.36 12.07 -5.32
N TYR A 286 -10.37 11.26 -5.52
CA TYR A 286 -11.38 10.90 -4.53
C TYR A 286 -11.41 9.38 -4.37
N TYR A 287 -11.25 8.90 -3.15
CA TYR A 287 -11.33 7.49 -2.80
C TYR A 287 -12.28 7.31 -1.63
N LYS A 288 -13.19 6.35 -1.73
CA LYS A 288 -14.02 5.90 -0.62
C LYS A 288 -14.16 4.40 -0.67
N ASP A 289 -13.95 3.72 0.47
CA ASP A 289 -14.41 2.38 0.71
C ASP A 289 -15.32 2.37 1.95
N GLU A 290 -16.43 1.63 1.87
CA GLU A 290 -17.43 1.55 2.94
C GLU A 290 -17.89 0.10 3.08
N GLN A 291 -17.83 -0.42 4.29
CA GLN A 291 -18.30 -1.76 4.61
C GLN A 291 -19.81 -1.74 4.84
N ASP A 292 -20.50 -2.77 4.37
CA ASP A 292 -21.92 -3.03 4.66
C ASP A 292 -22.11 -4.53 4.92
N THR A 293 -21.89 -4.96 6.16
CA THR A 293 -21.96 -6.37 6.54
C THR A 293 -22.81 -6.60 7.78
N ASN A 294 -23.50 -7.76 7.80
CA ASN A 294 -24.20 -8.26 8.98
C ASN A 294 -23.51 -9.47 9.61
N TYR A 295 -22.20 -9.65 9.33
CA TYR A 295 -21.37 -10.68 9.93
C TYR A 295 -20.25 -10.07 10.75
N GLY A 296 -20.03 -10.60 11.95
CA GLY A 296 -18.96 -10.17 12.85
C GLY A 296 -18.22 -11.33 13.48
N PRO A 297 -17.14 -11.08 14.22
CA PRO A 297 -16.48 -12.09 15.05
C PRO A 297 -17.36 -12.46 16.25
N ASP A 298 -17.30 -13.74 16.67
CA ASP A 298 -17.88 -14.16 17.96
C ASP A 298 -16.79 -14.20 19.04
N TYR A 299 -16.76 -13.19 19.88
CA TYR A 299 -15.74 -13.11 20.92
C TYR A 299 -15.90 -14.12 22.07
N GLY A 300 -17.08 -14.76 22.19
CA GLY A 300 -17.38 -15.63 23.33
C GLY A 300 -17.76 -14.88 24.59
N LYS A 301 -18.26 -15.63 25.60
CA LYS A 301 -18.87 -15.04 26.81
C LYS A 301 -17.86 -14.38 27.78
N ASN A 302 -16.62 -14.82 27.78
CA ASN A 302 -15.60 -14.43 28.77
C ASN A 302 -14.41 -13.72 28.13
N TYR A 303 -14.65 -12.91 27.11
CA TYR A 303 -13.59 -12.29 26.37
C TYR A 303 -12.92 -11.16 27.19
N ILE A 304 -11.62 -11.31 27.45
CA ILE A 304 -10.67 -10.22 27.69
C ILE A 304 -9.40 -10.63 26.93
N TYR A 305 -9.17 -10.11 25.73
CA TYR A 305 -8.02 -10.40 24.87
C TYR A 305 -7.82 -11.90 24.57
N GLY A 306 -8.88 -12.64 24.21
CA GLY A 306 -8.77 -14.07 23.93
C GLY A 306 -9.56 -14.52 22.70
N GLY A 307 -10.83 -14.29 22.71
CA GLY A 307 -11.79 -14.84 21.74
C GLY A 307 -12.17 -16.30 22.03
N ALA A 308 -13.35 -16.68 21.56
CA ALA A 308 -13.79 -18.07 21.58
C ALA A 308 -13.01 -18.92 20.56
N PRO A 309 -12.93 -20.24 20.73
CA PRO A 309 -12.55 -21.12 19.65
C PRO A 309 -13.39 -20.80 18.41
N ASN A 310 -12.75 -20.70 17.24
CA ASN A 310 -13.39 -20.34 15.98
C ASN A 310 -13.97 -18.90 15.88
N SER A 311 -13.54 -17.95 16.72
CA SER A 311 -13.94 -16.55 16.63
C SER A 311 -13.52 -15.88 15.28
N TYR A 312 -12.61 -16.51 14.56
CA TYR A 312 -12.23 -16.12 13.20
C TYR A 312 -13.28 -16.49 12.13
N ILE A 313 -14.32 -17.27 12.45
CA ILE A 313 -15.44 -17.58 11.56
C ILE A 313 -16.49 -16.48 11.69
N GLY A 314 -16.86 -15.86 10.58
CA GLY A 314 -17.86 -14.80 10.53
C GLY A 314 -19.25 -15.30 10.92
N LYS A 315 -19.79 -14.77 12.00
CA LYS A 315 -21.12 -15.10 12.53
C LYS A 315 -22.15 -14.05 12.11
N LYS A 316 -23.30 -14.51 11.60
CA LYS A 316 -24.41 -13.64 11.22
C LYS A 316 -25.08 -13.01 12.47
N GLY A 317 -25.55 -11.77 12.31
CA GLY A 317 -26.26 -11.05 13.37
C GLY A 317 -25.48 -9.85 13.90
N LEU A 318 -24.48 -9.37 13.15
CA LEU A 318 -23.82 -8.10 13.47
C LEU A 318 -24.82 -6.95 13.31
N GLU A 319 -25.05 -6.24 14.41
CA GLU A 319 -25.84 -5.01 14.49
C GLU A 319 -24.93 -3.87 14.95
N ILE A 320 -24.61 -2.99 14.04
CA ILE A 320 -23.78 -1.79 14.28
C ILE A 320 -24.38 -0.62 13.52
N SER A 321 -24.56 0.53 14.19
CA SER A 321 -25.15 1.72 13.58
C SER A 321 -24.25 2.37 12.53
N ASN A 322 -22.95 2.31 12.74
CA ASN A 322 -21.95 2.99 11.92
C ASN A 322 -20.93 1.98 11.38
N GLN A 323 -21.06 1.58 10.12
CA GLN A 323 -20.13 0.67 9.47
C GLN A 323 -18.76 1.33 9.28
N PRO A 324 -17.66 0.55 9.29
CA PRO A 324 -16.32 1.04 8.97
C PRO A 324 -16.22 1.62 7.57
N PHE A 325 -15.43 2.70 7.40
CA PHE A 325 -15.14 3.29 6.10
C PHE A 325 -13.76 3.94 6.08
N THR A 326 -13.25 4.22 4.89
CA THR A 326 -12.18 5.20 4.62
C THR A 326 -12.64 6.10 3.50
N GLU A 327 -12.55 7.40 3.69
CA GLU A 327 -12.83 8.41 2.67
C GLU A 327 -11.64 9.35 2.54
N ARG A 328 -11.29 9.70 1.30
CA ARG A 328 -10.10 10.46 1.04
C ARG A 328 -10.26 11.39 -0.14
N TYR A 329 -9.75 12.60 0.02
CA TYR A 329 -9.60 13.61 -1.01
C TYR A 329 -8.13 14.00 -1.12
N ALA A 330 -7.60 14.09 -2.32
CA ALA A 330 -6.26 14.59 -2.55
C ALA A 330 -6.23 15.50 -3.78
N PHE A 331 -5.50 16.60 -3.67
CA PHE A 331 -5.26 17.55 -4.75
C PHE A 331 -3.77 17.83 -4.81
N ASN A 332 -3.22 17.90 -6.01
CA ASN A 332 -1.84 18.31 -6.22
C ASN A 332 -1.72 19.24 -7.43
N THR A 333 -0.77 20.12 -7.36
CA THR A 333 -0.38 21.00 -8.46
C THR A 333 1.14 20.96 -8.59
N GLN A 334 1.63 20.88 -9.81
CA GLN A 334 3.05 20.87 -10.11
C GLN A 334 3.33 21.82 -11.26
N TYR A 335 4.16 22.83 -11.01
CA TYR A 335 4.70 23.72 -12.03
C TYR A 335 6.14 23.35 -12.31
N GLN A 336 6.49 23.21 -13.57
CA GLN A 336 7.87 23.00 -14.03
C GLN A 336 8.27 24.10 -14.98
N ASN A 337 9.48 24.63 -14.77
CA ASN A 337 10.17 25.46 -15.75
C ASN A 337 11.52 24.81 -16.07
N LYS A 338 11.71 24.41 -17.34
CA LYS A 338 12.89 23.66 -17.81
C LYS A 338 14.10 24.56 -18.05
N ASP A 339 13.92 25.87 -18.07
CA ASP A 339 14.99 26.84 -18.31
C ASP A 339 14.71 28.16 -17.59
N ILE A 340 15.04 28.21 -16.31
CA ILE A 340 15.09 29.44 -15.52
C ILE A 340 16.56 29.75 -15.20
N LEU A 341 17.15 30.68 -15.91
CA LEU A 341 18.59 31.03 -15.78
C LEU A 341 19.50 29.77 -16.00
N GLY A 342 19.16 28.92 -16.96
CA GLY A 342 19.89 27.69 -17.24
C GLY A 342 19.65 26.55 -16.27
N GLN A 343 18.61 26.61 -15.44
CA GLN A 343 18.27 25.61 -14.41
C GLN A 343 16.84 25.11 -14.61
N ILE A 344 16.56 23.92 -14.09
CA ILE A 344 15.21 23.35 -14.06
C ILE A 344 14.60 23.61 -12.69
N LEU A 345 13.46 24.28 -12.65
CA LEU A 345 12.69 24.54 -11.44
C LEU A 345 11.43 23.67 -11.45
N ASN A 346 11.19 22.95 -10.35
CA ASN A 346 9.92 22.29 -10.05
C ASN A 346 9.34 22.85 -8.75
N LEU A 347 8.07 23.27 -8.80
CA LEU A 347 7.29 23.69 -7.64
C LEU A 347 6.10 22.76 -7.52
N GLU A 348 5.86 22.24 -6.32
CA GLU A 348 4.76 21.33 -6.03
C GLU A 348 3.99 21.85 -4.82
N GLY A 349 2.64 21.89 -4.95
CA GLY A 349 1.73 22.14 -3.85
C GLY A 349 0.73 20.99 -3.76
N TYR A 350 0.39 20.56 -2.55
CA TYR A 350 -0.57 19.49 -2.35
C TYR A 350 -1.41 19.67 -1.08
N TYR A 351 -2.60 19.12 -1.14
CA TYR A 351 -3.52 19.00 0.00
C TYR A 351 -4.16 17.62 -0.04
N ARG A 352 -4.27 16.97 1.11
CA ARG A 352 -5.04 15.74 1.29
C ARG A 352 -5.80 15.76 2.61
N LYS A 353 -6.98 15.15 2.58
CA LYS A 353 -7.79 14.86 3.75
C LYS A 353 -8.20 13.41 3.73
N GLU A 354 -8.10 12.74 4.87
CA GLU A 354 -8.53 11.37 5.03
C GLU A 354 -9.37 11.25 6.30
N ASP A 355 -10.53 10.63 6.19
CA ASP A 355 -11.42 10.27 7.28
C ASP A 355 -11.61 8.75 7.30
N ALA A 356 -11.40 8.12 8.45
CA ALA A 356 -11.50 6.68 8.58
C ALA A 356 -12.17 6.26 9.87
N ARG A 357 -13.15 5.37 9.76
CA ARG A 357 -13.83 4.73 10.89
C ARG A 357 -13.46 3.26 10.92
N PHE A 358 -13.07 2.79 12.11
CA PHE A 358 -12.67 1.42 12.34
C PHE A 358 -13.82 0.57 12.89
N PHE A 359 -13.60 -0.74 13.01
CA PHE A 359 -14.53 -1.64 13.68
C PHE A 359 -14.50 -1.38 15.21
N PRO A 360 -15.64 -1.52 15.93
CA PRO A 360 -15.63 -1.30 17.39
C PRO A 360 -14.81 -2.37 18.10
N VAL A 361 -14.02 -1.92 19.07
CA VAL A 361 -13.25 -2.81 19.96
C VAL A 361 -14.12 -3.18 21.15
N PHE A 362 -14.37 -4.48 21.29
CA PHE A 362 -15.10 -5.09 22.40
C PHE A 362 -14.13 -5.73 23.40
N LEU A 363 -14.23 -5.37 24.67
CA LEU A 363 -13.30 -5.84 25.70
C LEU A 363 -13.81 -7.03 26.52
N GLY A 364 -15.08 -7.41 26.36
CA GLY A 364 -15.68 -8.61 26.94
C GLY A 364 -16.83 -8.34 27.92
N GLY A 365 -17.68 -9.37 28.10
CA GLY A 365 -18.87 -9.33 28.97
C GLY A 365 -20.11 -8.72 28.32
N GLU A 366 -21.31 -9.23 28.66
CA GLU A 366 -22.57 -8.66 28.22
C GLU A 366 -22.83 -7.29 28.90
N GLY A 367 -23.30 -6.33 28.13
CA GLY A 367 -23.59 -4.98 28.62
C GLY A 367 -22.35 -4.14 28.92
N THR A 368 -21.17 -4.56 28.47
CA THR A 368 -19.94 -3.80 28.67
C THR A 368 -19.71 -2.73 27.61
N GLU A 369 -18.86 -1.78 27.94
CA GLU A 369 -18.48 -0.70 27.03
C GLU A 369 -17.64 -1.24 25.85
N ALA A 370 -17.98 -0.80 24.64
CA ALA A 370 -17.16 -0.94 23.45
C ALA A 370 -16.90 0.44 22.84
N LYS A 371 -15.82 0.58 22.12
CA LYS A 371 -15.37 1.85 21.52
C LYS A 371 -15.09 1.67 20.05
N GLN A 372 -15.66 2.56 19.25
CA GLN A 372 -15.35 2.67 17.81
C GLN A 372 -14.51 3.91 17.58
N SER A 373 -13.36 3.73 16.97
CA SER A 373 -12.43 4.82 16.65
C SER A 373 -12.75 5.43 15.29
N GLN A 374 -12.74 6.75 15.22
CA GLN A 374 -12.72 7.53 14.00
C GLN A 374 -11.50 8.45 14.00
N SER A 375 -10.77 8.50 12.90
CA SER A 375 -9.54 9.28 12.70
C SER A 375 -9.72 10.19 11.51
N GLU A 376 -9.34 11.44 11.65
CA GLU A 376 -9.31 12.45 10.59
C GLU A 376 -7.90 13.02 10.48
N ILE A 377 -7.32 13.01 9.27
CA ILE A 377 -5.97 13.50 8.97
C ILE A 377 -6.07 14.50 7.83
N GLU A 378 -5.53 15.70 8.03
CA GLU A 378 -5.40 16.73 7.00
C GLU A 378 -3.93 17.07 6.82
N VAL A 379 -3.46 17.09 5.58
CA VAL A 379 -2.07 17.45 5.23
C VAL A 379 -2.05 18.46 4.10
N ALA A 380 -1.26 19.51 4.25
CA ALA A 380 -0.96 20.46 3.21
C ALA A 380 0.56 20.64 3.11
N GLY A 381 1.10 20.74 1.90
CA GLY A 381 2.53 20.91 1.73
C GLY A 381 2.91 21.66 0.47
N LEU A 382 4.13 22.23 0.54
CA LEU A 382 4.79 22.89 -0.56
C LEU A 382 6.21 22.34 -0.69
N ARG A 383 6.65 22.10 -1.91
CA ARG A 383 8.00 21.64 -2.23
C ARG A 383 8.57 22.43 -3.39
N SER A 384 9.85 22.74 -3.31
CA SER A 384 10.61 23.26 -4.44
C SER A 384 11.84 22.40 -4.69
N THR A 385 12.16 22.19 -5.96
CA THR A 385 13.36 21.48 -6.38
C THR A 385 13.96 22.21 -7.56
N VAL A 386 15.24 22.52 -7.46
CA VAL A 386 16.04 23.12 -8.53
C VAL A 386 17.10 22.13 -8.95
N GLN A 387 17.28 21.95 -10.26
CA GLN A 387 18.38 21.19 -10.85
C GLN A 387 19.29 22.12 -11.65
N SER A 388 20.58 21.92 -11.45
CA SER A 388 21.64 22.67 -12.14
C SER A 388 22.63 21.68 -12.73
N ASP A 389 22.77 21.70 -14.03
CA ASP A 389 23.80 20.94 -14.74
C ASP A 389 25.07 21.79 -14.88
N LEU A 390 26.13 21.36 -14.20
CA LEU A 390 27.40 22.04 -14.16
C LEU A 390 28.49 21.16 -14.78
N ASN A 391 29.49 21.78 -15.39
CA ASN A 391 30.69 21.07 -15.82
C ASN A 391 31.88 21.53 -14.98
N ILE A 392 32.43 20.62 -14.18
CA ILE A 392 33.57 20.87 -13.29
C ILE A 392 34.70 19.96 -13.69
N MET A 393 35.87 20.52 -13.99
CA MET A 393 37.06 19.75 -14.43
C MET A 393 36.78 18.85 -15.65
N ASN A 394 36.00 19.34 -16.62
CA ASN A 394 35.54 18.61 -17.81
C ASN A 394 34.70 17.35 -17.47
N ARG A 395 33.99 17.36 -16.36
CA ARG A 395 33.11 16.29 -15.89
C ARG A 395 31.75 16.88 -15.49
N ASP A 396 30.72 16.13 -15.73
CA ASP A 396 29.36 16.55 -15.43
C ASP A 396 29.08 16.40 -13.93
N LEU A 397 28.57 17.48 -13.34
CA LEU A 397 28.01 17.53 -12.00
C LEU A 397 26.56 17.97 -12.11
N ASN A 398 25.64 17.11 -11.74
CA ASN A 398 24.23 17.42 -11.61
C ASN A 398 23.93 17.73 -10.14
N LEU A 399 23.54 18.98 -9.87
CA LEU A 399 23.17 19.47 -8.54
C LEU A 399 21.66 19.54 -8.43
N THR A 400 21.09 18.91 -7.39
CA THR A 400 19.68 18.98 -7.02
C THR A 400 19.56 19.55 -5.61
N TYR A 401 18.80 20.62 -5.45
CA TYR A 401 18.58 21.26 -4.14
C TYR A 401 17.19 21.83 -4.02
N GLY A 402 16.71 22.03 -2.80
CA GLY A 402 15.35 22.51 -2.61
C GLY A 402 14.92 22.67 -1.16
N LEU A 403 13.65 23.05 -1.03
CA LEU A 403 12.97 23.34 0.22
C LEU A 403 11.66 22.57 0.26
N ASP A 404 11.30 22.09 1.45
CA ASP A 404 10.02 21.45 1.73
C ASP A 404 9.38 22.05 2.96
N TYR A 405 8.07 22.19 2.93
CA TYR A 405 7.25 22.49 4.11
C TYR A 405 5.99 21.63 4.07
N GLU A 406 5.64 21.05 5.20
CA GLU A 406 4.43 20.26 5.38
C GLU A 406 3.77 20.59 6.71
N HIS A 407 2.46 20.68 6.69
CA HIS A 407 1.59 20.90 7.83
C HIS A 407 0.56 19.80 7.90
N GLU A 408 0.55 19.04 8.99
CA GLU A 408 -0.38 17.94 9.26
C GLU A 408 -1.22 18.25 10.49
N LYS A 409 -2.51 17.95 10.40
CA LYS A 409 -3.43 17.89 11.55
C LYS A 409 -4.00 16.50 11.67
N ASP A 410 -3.98 15.95 12.85
CA ASP A 410 -4.50 14.63 13.16
C ASP A 410 -5.43 14.69 14.37
N GLN A 411 -6.63 14.13 14.20
CA GLN A 411 -7.67 14.06 15.24
C GLN A 411 -8.18 12.62 15.34
N GLN A 412 -8.38 12.15 16.55
CA GLN A 412 -8.97 10.83 16.77
C GLN A 412 -9.97 10.87 17.91
N ARG A 413 -11.17 10.34 17.65
CA ARG A 413 -12.29 10.27 18.60
C ARG A 413 -12.77 8.83 18.78
N TYR A 414 -13.34 8.54 19.92
CA TYR A 414 -14.12 7.35 20.19
C TYR A 414 -15.60 7.68 20.27
N GLU A 415 -16.42 6.86 19.60
CA GLU A 415 -17.83 6.71 19.86
C GLU A 415 -18.01 5.50 20.79
N HIS A 416 -18.86 5.63 21.81
CA HIS A 416 -19.06 4.62 22.84
C HIS A 416 -20.34 3.85 22.62
N PHE A 417 -20.26 2.54 22.79
CA PHE A 417 -21.34 1.59 22.64
C PHE A 417 -21.45 0.69 23.87
N THR A 418 -22.63 0.15 24.09
CA THR A 418 -22.83 -1.02 24.97
C THR A 418 -22.93 -2.25 24.08
N ALA A 419 -22.08 -3.25 24.34
CA ALA A 419 -21.98 -4.46 23.52
C ALA A 419 -22.75 -5.63 24.14
N PHE A 420 -23.45 -6.40 23.30
CA PHE A 420 -24.24 -7.57 23.63
C PHE A 420 -23.95 -8.72 22.65
N ASN A 421 -24.54 -9.89 22.91
CA ASN A 421 -24.46 -11.07 22.04
C ASN A 421 -23.01 -11.43 21.66
N THR A 422 -22.13 -11.47 22.67
CA THR A 422 -20.70 -11.79 22.49
C THR A 422 -19.97 -10.90 21.49
N GLY A 423 -20.40 -9.63 21.39
CA GLY A 423 -19.79 -8.63 20.48
C GLY A 423 -20.39 -8.60 19.08
N LEU A 424 -21.63 -9.10 18.91
CA LEU A 424 -22.35 -8.97 17.64
C LEU A 424 -23.34 -7.80 17.62
N THR A 425 -23.79 -7.29 18.78
CA THR A 425 -24.72 -6.17 18.87
C THR A 425 -24.08 -4.99 19.61
N TYR A 426 -24.04 -3.82 18.95
CA TYR A 426 -23.47 -2.60 19.50
C TYR A 426 -24.55 -1.51 19.54
N LYS A 427 -24.97 -1.13 20.75
CA LYS A 427 -25.94 -0.06 20.96
C LYS A 427 -25.22 1.25 21.31
N PRO A 428 -25.38 2.33 20.51
CA PRO A 428 -24.72 3.59 20.79
C PRO A 428 -25.22 4.18 22.13
N THR A 429 -24.30 4.71 22.91
CA THR A 429 -24.60 5.36 24.19
C THR A 429 -24.84 6.87 24.06
N GLY A 430 -24.54 7.43 22.87
CA GLY A 430 -24.52 8.87 22.61
C GLY A 430 -23.30 9.59 23.20
N LYS A 431 -22.40 8.86 23.88
CA LYS A 431 -21.18 9.41 24.47
C LYS A 431 -20.05 9.36 23.43
N THR A 432 -19.25 10.43 23.38
CA THR A 432 -17.97 10.50 22.64
C THR A 432 -16.84 10.85 23.59
N SER A 433 -15.62 10.51 23.23
CA SER A 433 -14.41 10.92 23.97
C SER A 433 -13.21 11.01 23.04
N ASP A 434 -12.18 11.72 23.46
CA ASP A 434 -10.92 11.75 22.73
C ASP A 434 -10.23 10.39 22.79
N ALA A 435 -9.63 9.97 21.68
CA ALA A 435 -8.79 8.77 21.63
C ALA A 435 -7.31 9.10 21.90
N GLY A 436 -6.96 10.36 21.79
CA GLY A 436 -5.69 11.01 22.04
C GLY A 436 -5.87 12.51 21.84
N PRO A 437 -4.83 13.33 22.02
CA PRO A 437 -4.92 14.76 21.75
C PRO A 437 -5.08 15.04 20.25
N ASN A 438 -5.78 16.12 19.89
CA ASN A 438 -5.61 16.70 18.56
C ASN A 438 -4.16 17.12 18.43
N THR A 439 -3.54 16.73 17.32
CA THR A 439 -2.11 16.94 17.09
C THR A 439 -1.90 17.75 15.81
N THR A 440 -1.02 18.73 15.89
CA THR A 440 -0.53 19.47 14.70
C THR A 440 0.95 19.20 14.56
N ILE A 441 1.39 18.75 13.38
CA ILE A 441 2.80 18.53 13.06
C ILE A 441 3.20 19.45 11.93
N GLN A 442 4.28 20.20 12.13
CA GLN A 442 4.91 21.07 11.14
C GLN A 442 6.29 20.52 10.84
N SER A 443 6.61 20.39 9.58
CA SER A 443 7.87 19.83 9.09
C SER A 443 8.45 20.75 8.04
N ALA A 444 9.72 21.12 8.19
CA ALA A 444 10.44 21.95 7.22
C ALA A 444 11.81 21.34 6.91
N GLY A 445 12.21 21.33 5.65
CA GLY A 445 13.48 20.74 5.24
C GLY A 445 14.17 21.53 4.15
N VAL A 446 15.51 21.52 4.20
CA VAL A 446 16.39 22.05 3.15
C VAL A 446 17.35 20.94 2.77
N PHE A 447 17.55 20.72 1.48
CA PHE A 447 18.46 19.68 1.02
C PHE A 447 19.29 20.12 -0.17
N ILE A 448 20.44 19.49 -0.33
CA ILE A 448 21.30 19.56 -1.50
C ILE A 448 21.92 18.19 -1.77
N GLN A 449 21.98 17.80 -3.03
CA GLN A 449 22.60 16.58 -3.49
C GLN A 449 23.34 16.83 -4.80
N GLY A 450 24.53 16.29 -4.93
CA GLY A 450 25.33 16.30 -6.15
C GLY A 450 25.56 14.89 -6.67
N ASP A 451 25.44 14.74 -7.99
CA ASP A 451 25.79 13.53 -8.72
C ASP A 451 26.94 13.88 -9.67
N TYR A 452 28.12 13.35 -9.43
CA TYR A 452 29.37 13.70 -10.13
C TYR A 452 29.92 12.51 -10.91
N ALA A 453 30.10 12.69 -12.21
CA ALA A 453 30.76 11.72 -13.09
C ALA A 453 32.28 11.73 -12.86
N LEU A 454 32.76 11.05 -11.80
CA LEU A 454 34.16 11.06 -11.41
C LEU A 454 35.07 10.49 -12.52
N THR A 455 34.60 9.45 -13.20
CA THR A 455 35.21 8.88 -14.41
C THR A 455 34.13 8.41 -15.38
N ASP A 456 34.47 7.99 -16.59
CA ASP A 456 33.50 7.42 -17.57
C ASP A 456 32.78 6.15 -17.02
N ARG A 457 33.37 5.50 -16.02
CA ARG A 457 32.82 4.29 -15.39
C ARG A 457 32.36 4.47 -13.95
N MET A 458 32.64 5.61 -13.34
CA MET A 458 32.38 5.82 -11.92
C MET A 458 31.59 7.10 -11.68
N ASN A 459 30.40 6.97 -11.13
CA ASN A 459 29.60 8.07 -10.63
C ASN A 459 29.58 8.04 -9.10
N VAL A 460 29.68 9.21 -8.49
CA VAL A 460 29.60 9.41 -7.05
C VAL A 460 28.47 10.38 -6.75
N GLN A 461 27.64 10.03 -5.78
CA GLN A 461 26.55 10.84 -5.28
C GLN A 461 26.82 11.23 -3.83
N ALA A 462 26.62 12.49 -3.49
CA ALA A 462 26.70 12.93 -2.09
C ALA A 462 25.61 13.99 -1.83
N GLY A 463 25.02 13.93 -0.66
CA GLY A 463 23.97 14.89 -0.31
C GLY A 463 23.80 15.05 1.20
N THR A 464 23.14 16.14 1.56
CA THR A 464 22.78 16.42 2.95
C THR A 464 21.41 17.09 2.99
N ARG A 465 20.68 16.84 4.08
CA ARG A 465 19.39 17.47 4.39
C ARG A 465 19.39 17.93 5.84
N TYR A 466 18.97 19.15 6.07
CA TYR A 466 18.52 19.61 7.38
C TYR A 466 17.00 19.47 7.45
N GLN A 467 16.51 18.84 8.48
CA GLN A 467 15.09 18.60 8.74
C GLN A 467 14.73 19.14 10.11
N TYR A 468 13.73 20.00 10.18
CA TYR A 468 13.11 20.47 11.42
C TYR A 468 11.70 19.93 11.51
N ILE A 469 11.26 19.48 12.69
CA ILE A 469 9.92 19.04 12.97
C ILE A 469 9.44 19.60 14.30
N LYS A 470 8.18 20.01 14.34
CA LYS A 470 7.49 20.48 15.55
C LYS A 470 6.14 19.79 15.64
N ALA A 471 5.85 19.15 16.78
CA ALA A 471 4.54 18.60 17.10
C ALA A 471 3.92 19.34 18.27
N GLU A 472 2.67 19.72 18.13
CA GLU A 472 1.86 20.42 19.12
C GLU A 472 0.61 19.59 19.40
N THR A 473 0.26 19.48 20.69
CA THR A 473 -0.97 18.79 21.11
C THR A 473 -1.89 19.75 21.83
N GLU A 474 -3.19 19.65 21.55
CA GLU A 474 -4.22 20.36 22.30
C GLU A 474 -4.48 19.71 23.67
N GLN A 475 -5.16 20.42 24.54
CA GLN A 475 -5.70 19.86 25.78
C GLN A 475 -6.71 18.76 25.45
N TYR A 476 -6.66 17.64 26.16
CA TYR A 476 -7.57 16.51 25.94
C TYR A 476 -7.95 15.79 27.22
N SER A 477 -9.05 15.04 27.18
CA SER A 477 -9.57 14.30 28.32
C SER A 477 -9.15 12.84 28.28
N THR A 478 -8.63 12.33 29.40
CA THR A 478 -8.32 10.92 29.61
C THR A 478 -9.07 10.36 30.80
N LYS A 479 -9.01 9.05 31.02
CA LYS A 479 -9.52 8.42 32.25
C LYS A 479 -8.83 8.94 33.53
N ASN A 480 -7.61 9.52 33.39
CA ASN A 480 -6.83 10.07 34.51
C ASN A 480 -7.03 11.59 34.68
N GLY A 481 -8.04 12.18 34.02
CA GLY A 481 -8.34 13.61 34.05
C GLY A 481 -7.90 14.36 32.76
N ILE A 482 -8.00 15.68 32.85
CA ILE A 482 -7.64 16.58 31.75
C ILE A 482 -6.11 16.67 31.64
N GLN A 483 -5.58 16.43 30.46
CA GLN A 483 -4.18 16.59 30.15
C GLN A 483 -3.94 17.93 29.46
N PRO A 484 -2.91 18.68 29.82
CA PRO A 484 -2.64 20.00 29.23
C PRO A 484 -2.15 19.88 27.79
N SER A 485 -2.32 20.98 27.04
CA SER A 485 -1.63 21.18 25.76
C SER A 485 -0.11 21.19 25.96
N GLY A 486 0.61 20.86 24.91
CA GLY A 486 2.08 20.87 24.94
C GLY A 486 2.69 20.84 23.55
N SER A 487 4.00 20.99 23.49
CA SER A 487 4.74 20.91 22.22
C SER A 487 6.09 20.24 22.43
N VAL A 488 6.56 19.58 21.37
CA VAL A 488 7.92 19.06 21.25
C VAL A 488 8.44 19.45 19.87
N ASN A 489 9.72 19.76 19.80
CA ASN A 489 10.40 20.01 18.52
C ASN A 489 11.75 19.29 18.52
N ASP A 490 12.17 18.90 17.33
CA ASP A 490 13.46 18.25 17.10
C ASP A 490 13.98 18.58 15.71
N ASP A 491 15.26 18.38 15.50
CA ASP A 491 15.89 18.57 14.21
C ASP A 491 16.95 17.49 13.92
N ALA A 492 17.25 17.31 12.65
CA ALA A 492 18.27 16.36 12.22
C ALA A 492 19.02 16.83 10.98
N VAL A 493 20.31 16.56 10.96
CA VAL A 493 21.11 16.65 9.73
C VAL A 493 21.34 15.22 9.22
N LEU A 494 20.90 14.97 8.00
CA LEU A 494 20.93 13.66 7.37
C LEU A 494 21.89 13.69 6.18
N PHE A 495 22.66 12.63 6.01
CA PHE A 495 23.63 12.48 4.94
C PHE A 495 23.32 11.30 4.04
N ASN A 496 23.72 11.40 2.79
CA ASN A 496 23.82 10.28 1.87
C ASN A 496 25.16 10.32 1.11
N LEU A 497 25.66 9.13 0.80
CA LEU A 497 26.87 8.95 -0.02
C LEU A 497 26.69 7.67 -0.83
N GLY A 498 26.75 7.78 -2.16
CA GLY A 498 26.61 6.65 -3.06
C GLY A 498 27.73 6.62 -4.10
N ALA A 499 28.05 5.44 -4.58
CA ALA A 499 28.95 5.26 -5.71
C ALA A 499 28.45 4.13 -6.61
N ILE A 500 28.60 4.32 -7.91
CA ILE A 500 28.31 3.33 -8.94
C ILE A 500 29.56 3.13 -9.76
N TYR A 501 29.95 1.88 -9.95
CA TYR A 501 31.05 1.51 -10.84
C TYR A 501 30.55 0.58 -11.96
N LYS A 502 30.66 1.02 -13.22
CA LYS A 502 30.31 0.23 -14.41
C LYS A 502 31.45 -0.74 -14.71
N LEU A 503 31.22 -2.03 -14.48
CA LEU A 503 32.15 -3.09 -14.86
C LEU A 503 32.13 -3.28 -16.37
N THR A 504 30.93 -3.33 -16.95
CA THR A 504 30.64 -3.35 -18.38
C THR A 504 29.41 -2.46 -18.63
N ASP A 505 28.94 -2.34 -19.86
CA ASP A 505 27.69 -1.61 -20.18
C ASP A 505 26.46 -2.27 -19.54
N GLU A 506 26.49 -3.58 -19.30
CA GLU A 506 25.42 -4.37 -18.71
C GLU A 506 25.61 -4.61 -17.20
N GLN A 507 26.80 -4.43 -16.64
CA GLN A 507 27.13 -4.81 -15.27
C GLN A 507 27.59 -3.62 -14.43
N GLN A 508 27.03 -3.51 -13.25
CA GLN A 508 27.37 -2.44 -12.30
C GLN A 508 27.46 -2.99 -10.89
N ILE A 509 28.41 -2.43 -10.13
CA ILE A 509 28.45 -2.52 -8.68
C ILE A 509 28.06 -1.16 -8.11
N PHE A 510 27.30 -1.15 -7.04
CA PHE A 510 27.01 0.08 -6.30
C PHE A 510 27.19 -0.12 -4.81
N ALA A 511 27.58 0.94 -4.15
CA ALA A 511 27.62 1.05 -2.70
C ALA A 511 26.87 2.32 -2.28
N ASN A 512 26.11 2.24 -1.21
CA ASN A 512 25.32 3.36 -0.72
C ASN A 512 25.35 3.39 0.81
N PHE A 513 25.56 4.58 1.35
CA PHE A 513 25.28 4.95 2.73
C PHE A 513 24.20 6.02 2.71
N SER A 514 23.15 5.85 3.50
CA SER A 514 22.11 6.86 3.62
C SER A 514 21.51 6.86 5.01
N GLN A 515 21.08 8.03 5.44
CA GLN A 515 20.37 8.21 6.69
C GLN A 515 18.90 8.48 6.41
N GLY A 516 18.03 7.80 7.13
CA GLY A 516 16.59 8.02 7.15
C GLY A 516 16.16 8.57 8.50
N PHE A 517 15.02 9.21 8.51
CA PHE A 517 14.43 9.84 9.67
C PHE A 517 12.97 9.47 9.79
N SER A 518 12.50 9.14 10.98
CA SER A 518 11.09 8.84 11.24
C SER A 518 10.64 9.51 12.53
N PHE A 519 9.50 10.19 12.47
CA PHE A 519 8.85 10.73 13.65
C PHE A 519 7.77 9.76 14.11
N PRO A 520 7.72 9.39 15.40
CA PRO A 520 6.78 8.39 15.89
C PRO A 520 5.33 8.90 15.87
N ASP A 521 4.36 7.98 15.88
CA ASP A 521 2.93 8.28 16.02
C ASP A 521 2.64 8.93 17.39
N VAL A 522 2.58 10.27 17.38
CA VAL A 522 2.37 11.09 18.58
C VAL A 522 1.06 10.72 19.27
N GLN A 523 -0.02 10.58 18.53
CA GLN A 523 -1.33 10.26 19.10
C GLN A 523 -1.33 8.91 19.79
N ARG A 524 -0.70 7.90 19.21
CA ARG A 524 -0.60 6.57 19.80
C ARG A 524 0.24 6.56 21.07
N MET A 525 1.34 7.34 21.07
CA MET A 525 2.20 7.48 22.25
C MET A 525 1.52 8.28 23.37
N MET A 526 0.72 9.28 23.01
CA MET A 526 0.00 10.13 23.95
C MET A 526 -1.26 9.49 24.54
N ARG A 527 -1.76 8.41 23.93
CA ARG A 527 -3.03 7.78 24.35
C ARG A 527 -3.11 7.45 25.85
N ASP A 528 -1.98 7.06 26.43
CA ASP A 528 -1.86 6.68 27.85
C ASP A 528 -0.81 7.52 28.61
N ALA A 529 -0.18 8.51 27.96
CA ALA A 529 0.79 9.40 28.58
C ALA A 529 0.10 10.59 29.29
N PHE A 530 0.78 11.15 30.32
CA PHE A 530 0.24 12.28 31.08
C PHE A 530 0.43 13.63 30.39
N ASN A 531 1.48 13.78 29.58
CA ASN A 531 1.72 14.96 28.74
C ASN A 531 2.75 14.64 27.64
N ILE A 532 2.86 15.52 26.63
CA ILE A 532 3.75 15.30 25.48
C ILE A 532 5.24 15.24 25.87
N SER A 533 5.66 16.01 26.88
CA SER A 533 7.06 16.01 27.31
C SER A 533 7.47 14.74 28.07
N THR A 534 6.52 14.04 28.70
CA THR A 534 6.76 12.77 29.39
C THR A 534 6.59 11.56 28.48
N ALA A 535 6.01 11.72 27.29
CA ALA A 535 5.80 10.63 26.33
C ALA A 535 7.10 10.21 25.62
N ASN A 536 8.23 10.88 25.88
CA ASN A 536 9.53 10.62 25.25
C ASN A 536 9.43 10.53 23.71
N ILE A 537 8.71 11.48 23.11
CA ILE A 537 8.53 11.56 21.67
C ILE A 537 9.80 12.13 21.05
N GLN A 538 10.60 11.26 20.49
CA GLN A 538 11.87 11.60 19.85
C GLN A 538 11.93 10.96 18.46
N PRO A 539 12.51 11.64 17.48
CA PRO A 539 12.71 11.05 16.17
C PRO A 539 13.71 9.87 16.22
N ILE A 540 13.50 8.95 15.31
CA ILE A 540 14.34 7.78 15.12
C ILE A 540 15.15 7.97 13.86
N SER A 541 16.47 8.07 13.99
CA SER A 541 17.39 8.07 12.87
C SER A 541 17.86 6.67 12.54
N VAL A 542 17.92 6.36 11.26
CA VAL A 542 18.37 5.07 10.74
C VAL A 542 19.56 5.28 9.82
N ASN A 543 20.66 4.60 10.10
CA ASN A 543 21.80 4.50 9.19
C ASN A 543 21.62 3.24 8.33
N SER A 544 21.65 3.40 7.02
CA SER A 544 21.50 2.32 6.05
C SER A 544 22.76 2.20 5.20
N TYR A 545 23.29 0.98 5.12
CA TYR A 545 24.44 0.62 4.30
C TYR A 545 24.02 -0.43 3.30
N GLU A 546 24.37 -0.25 2.04
CA GLU A 546 24.06 -1.14 0.93
C GLU A 546 25.28 -1.42 0.09
N LEU A 547 25.41 -2.68 -0.35
CA LEU A 547 26.33 -3.09 -1.41
C LEU A 547 25.57 -3.99 -2.37
N GLY A 548 25.57 -3.63 -3.64
CA GLY A 548 24.84 -4.40 -4.65
C GLY A 548 25.60 -4.57 -5.95
N TRP A 549 25.23 -5.61 -6.67
CA TRP A 549 25.63 -5.88 -8.04
C TRP A 549 24.39 -6.13 -8.89
N ARG A 550 24.37 -5.57 -10.08
CA ARG A 550 23.29 -5.78 -11.04
C ARG A 550 23.83 -6.05 -12.45
N LEU A 551 23.20 -6.98 -13.10
CA LEU A 551 23.36 -7.33 -14.50
C LEU A 551 22.03 -7.04 -15.21
N GLN A 552 22.06 -6.23 -16.26
CA GLN A 552 20.91 -5.87 -17.07
C GLN A 552 21.27 -5.99 -18.54
N GLY A 553 20.84 -7.06 -19.19
CA GLY A 553 21.02 -7.29 -20.61
C GLY A 553 19.69 -7.38 -21.36
N GLU A 554 19.66 -6.95 -22.63
CA GLU A 554 18.40 -6.87 -23.41
C GLU A 554 17.71 -8.21 -23.64
N ARG A 555 18.49 -9.28 -23.85
CA ARG A 555 18.00 -10.64 -24.14
C ARG A 555 18.73 -11.69 -23.29
N SER A 556 19.25 -11.29 -22.16
CA SER A 556 20.04 -12.12 -21.28
C SER A 556 19.46 -12.16 -19.86
N LEU A 557 20.15 -12.84 -18.98
CA LEU A 557 19.81 -12.87 -17.56
C LEU A 557 19.86 -11.46 -16.97
N ASN A 558 18.75 -11.00 -16.44
CA ASN A 558 18.69 -9.84 -15.55
C ASN A 558 18.82 -10.33 -14.12
N LEU A 559 19.82 -9.84 -13.40
CA LEU A 559 20.14 -10.29 -12.05
C LEU A 559 20.49 -9.10 -11.16
N GLY A 560 19.88 -9.04 -9.98
CA GLY A 560 20.21 -8.08 -8.94
C GLY A 560 20.49 -8.81 -7.62
N ILE A 561 21.61 -8.53 -6.99
CA ILE A 561 21.97 -9.03 -5.68
C ILE A 561 22.36 -7.84 -4.82
N THR A 562 21.74 -7.70 -3.65
CA THR A 562 22.03 -6.62 -2.71
C THR A 562 22.15 -7.17 -1.30
N GLY A 563 23.21 -6.82 -0.59
CA GLY A 563 23.33 -6.97 0.85
C GLY A 563 23.08 -5.62 1.53
N PHE A 564 22.41 -5.63 2.68
CA PHE A 564 22.13 -4.41 3.44
C PHE A 564 22.34 -4.60 4.94
N TYR A 565 22.66 -3.50 5.62
CA TYR A 565 22.81 -3.42 7.07
C TYR A 565 22.30 -2.07 7.57
N ASN A 566 21.27 -2.08 8.42
CA ASN A 566 20.63 -0.90 8.96
C ASN A 566 20.80 -0.86 10.48
N THR A 567 21.08 0.31 11.03
CA THR A 567 21.18 0.52 12.48
C THR A 567 20.34 1.72 12.92
N SER A 568 19.83 1.68 14.14
CA SER A 568 19.28 2.82 14.85
C SER A 568 19.60 2.70 16.34
N ASP A 569 19.72 3.82 17.02
CA ASP A 569 19.96 3.92 18.46
C ASP A 569 18.66 3.91 19.28
N LYS A 570 17.51 3.97 18.59
CA LYS A 570 16.19 4.01 19.20
C LYS A 570 15.25 3.03 18.54
N VAL A 571 14.24 2.59 19.30
CA VAL A 571 13.19 1.70 18.85
C VAL A 571 11.86 2.10 19.49
N VAL A 572 10.77 2.08 18.70
CA VAL A 572 9.42 2.11 19.27
C VAL A 572 9.12 0.72 19.80
N GLN A 573 8.88 0.61 21.08
CA GLN A 573 8.52 -0.65 21.72
C GLN A 573 7.14 -0.55 22.35
N PHE A 574 6.33 -1.59 22.15
CA PHE A 574 5.03 -1.73 22.81
C PHE A 574 5.20 -2.71 23.97
N TYR A 575 4.77 -2.34 25.14
CA TYR A 575 4.78 -3.22 26.32
C TYR A 575 3.51 -3.07 27.13
N LYS A 576 3.23 -4.03 28.00
CA LYS A 576 2.16 -3.90 28.97
C LYS A 576 2.68 -3.24 30.24
N ASN A 577 2.07 -2.11 30.61
CA ASN A 577 2.37 -1.47 31.88
C ASN A 577 1.82 -2.29 33.06
N ASN A 578 2.07 -1.83 34.29
CA ASN A 578 1.59 -2.48 35.53
C ASN A 578 0.05 -2.65 35.57
N ASN A 579 -0.68 -1.84 34.83
CA ASN A 579 -2.13 -1.91 34.68
C ASN A 579 -2.60 -2.86 33.58
N LYS A 580 -1.68 -3.62 32.95
CA LYS A 580 -1.91 -4.51 31.78
C LYS A 580 -2.37 -3.79 30.52
N GLU A 581 -2.15 -2.48 30.41
CA GLU A 581 -2.44 -1.68 29.22
C GLU A 581 -1.25 -1.75 28.27
N THR A 582 -1.51 -1.78 26.95
CA THR A 582 -0.45 -1.75 25.96
C THR A 582 -0.02 -0.30 25.72
N VAL A 583 1.20 0.04 26.09
CA VAL A 583 1.81 1.37 25.95
C VAL A 583 2.84 1.32 24.84
N ALA A 584 2.95 2.42 24.09
CA ALA A 584 4.00 2.64 23.10
C ALA A 584 5.01 3.64 23.66
N GLU A 585 6.29 3.34 23.53
CA GLU A 585 7.36 4.20 24.01
C GLU A 585 8.57 4.14 23.05
N VAL A 586 9.24 5.28 22.83
CA VAL A 586 10.55 5.32 22.19
C VAL A 586 11.59 4.99 23.27
N MET A 587 12.32 3.92 23.07
CA MET A 587 13.38 3.49 23.99
C MET A 587 14.74 3.67 23.35
N ASP A 588 15.71 4.12 24.14
CA ASP A 588 17.12 4.15 23.76
C ASP A 588 17.68 2.73 23.78
N LYS A 589 17.50 2.02 22.66
CA LYS A 589 17.97 0.66 22.45
C LYS A 589 18.58 0.54 21.06
N ASP A 590 19.81 0.08 21.01
CA ASP A 590 20.44 -0.25 19.74
C ASP A 590 19.60 -1.28 19.00
N GLN A 591 19.30 -0.99 17.73
CA GLN A 591 18.61 -1.90 16.83
C GLN A 591 19.45 -2.10 15.57
N ARG A 592 19.48 -3.33 15.07
CA ARG A 592 20.09 -3.67 13.78
C ARG A 592 19.15 -4.53 12.96
N VAL A 593 19.10 -4.23 11.68
CA VAL A 593 18.37 -5.04 10.69
C VAL A 593 19.27 -5.25 9.48
N TYR A 594 19.50 -6.50 9.11
CA TYR A 594 20.41 -6.84 8.02
C TYR A 594 19.84 -7.99 7.19
N GLY A 595 20.33 -8.09 5.97
CA GLY A 595 19.86 -9.13 5.08
C GLY A 595 20.44 -9.06 3.68
N ALA A 596 19.80 -9.85 2.80
CA ALA A 596 20.15 -9.88 1.38
C ALA A 596 18.89 -10.05 0.52
N GLU A 597 18.95 -9.49 -0.66
CA GLU A 597 17.91 -9.53 -1.67
C GLU A 597 18.48 -10.06 -3.00
N LEU A 598 17.70 -10.90 -3.65
CA LEU A 598 17.99 -11.43 -4.97
C LEU A 598 16.78 -11.22 -5.86
N THR A 599 17.00 -10.71 -7.05
CA THR A 599 16.04 -10.72 -8.15
C THR A 599 16.68 -11.36 -9.38
N ALA A 600 15.98 -12.24 -10.05
CA ALA A 600 16.46 -12.87 -11.27
C ALA A 600 15.33 -13.02 -12.28
N THR A 601 15.60 -12.68 -13.54
CA THR A 601 14.67 -12.91 -14.66
C THR A 601 15.51 -13.32 -15.89
N TYR A 602 15.12 -14.42 -16.49
CA TYR A 602 15.79 -14.97 -17.66
C TYR A 602 14.78 -15.23 -18.79
N PRO A 603 14.83 -14.45 -19.90
CA PRO A 603 14.09 -14.74 -21.11
C PRO A 603 14.84 -15.84 -21.87
N PHE A 604 14.42 -17.09 -21.74
CA PHE A 604 15.09 -18.22 -22.38
C PHE A 604 14.63 -18.48 -23.83
N MET A 605 13.49 -17.88 -24.23
CA MET A 605 12.97 -17.81 -25.60
C MET A 605 12.30 -16.44 -25.79
N GLU A 606 11.97 -16.06 -27.05
CA GLU A 606 11.34 -14.76 -27.35
C GLU A 606 10.03 -14.56 -26.55
N GLU A 607 9.24 -15.63 -26.41
CA GLU A 607 7.95 -15.60 -25.73
C GLU A 607 7.99 -16.07 -24.27
N PHE A 608 9.07 -16.72 -23.83
CA PHE A 608 9.13 -17.38 -22.52
C PHE A 608 10.17 -16.72 -21.60
N LYS A 609 9.77 -16.45 -20.39
CA LYS A 609 10.68 -16.02 -19.32
C LYS A 609 10.39 -16.73 -18.02
N VAL A 610 11.44 -16.99 -17.27
CA VAL A 610 11.36 -17.49 -15.90
C VAL A 610 12.04 -16.49 -14.97
N GLY A 611 11.64 -16.47 -13.72
CA GLY A 611 12.28 -15.59 -12.77
C GLY A 611 11.81 -15.84 -11.35
N GLY A 612 12.34 -15.04 -10.45
CA GLY A 612 12.00 -15.11 -9.04
C GLY A 612 12.72 -14.08 -8.21
N THR A 613 12.32 -14.03 -6.96
CA THR A 613 12.90 -13.13 -5.96
C THR A 613 13.17 -13.91 -4.67
N LEU A 614 14.17 -13.49 -3.91
CA LEU A 614 14.44 -13.99 -2.57
C LEU A 614 14.78 -12.80 -1.67
N GLY A 615 14.06 -12.66 -0.57
CA GLY A 615 14.32 -11.68 0.49
C GLY A 615 14.65 -12.40 1.79
N TYR A 616 15.82 -12.09 2.35
CA TYR A 616 16.23 -12.50 3.70
C TYR A 616 16.45 -11.25 4.55
N THR A 617 15.72 -11.13 5.63
CA THR A 617 15.85 -10.05 6.59
C THR A 617 15.91 -10.61 7.99
N ARG A 618 16.83 -10.15 8.80
CA ARG A 618 16.95 -10.43 10.23
C ARG A 618 17.03 -9.13 11.00
N GLY A 619 16.23 -8.97 12.04
CA GLY A 619 16.20 -7.79 12.88
C GLY A 619 16.37 -8.14 14.34
N GLN A 620 17.17 -7.35 15.06
CA GLN A 620 17.49 -7.55 16.47
C GLN A 620 17.55 -6.21 17.19
N TYR A 621 17.18 -6.19 18.45
CA TYR A 621 17.41 -5.08 19.38
C TYR A 621 18.26 -5.55 20.55
N LYS A 622 19.01 -4.64 21.13
CA LYS A 622 19.84 -4.90 22.30
C LYS A 622 19.02 -4.62 23.55
N ASP A 623 18.82 -5.64 24.35
CA ASP A 623 18.04 -5.50 25.57
C ASP A 623 18.89 -4.93 26.74
N THR A 624 18.23 -4.60 27.84
CA THR A 624 18.86 -4.04 29.07
C THR A 624 19.91 -4.93 29.67
N ASP A 625 19.87 -6.26 29.41
CA ASP A 625 20.90 -7.23 29.81
C ASP A 625 22.13 -7.28 28.86
N GLY A 626 22.15 -6.39 27.85
CA GLY A 626 23.20 -6.31 26.83
C GLY A 626 23.16 -7.37 25.74
N LYS A 627 22.14 -8.25 25.75
CA LYS A 627 21.98 -9.32 24.74
C LYS A 627 21.11 -8.87 23.58
N TRP A 628 21.43 -9.37 22.39
CA TRP A 628 20.61 -9.19 21.20
C TRP A 628 19.41 -10.12 21.21
N LYS A 629 18.20 -9.55 21.06
CA LYS A 629 16.94 -10.27 20.97
C LYS A 629 16.31 -10.02 19.59
N GLU A 630 15.61 -11.01 19.06
CA GLU A 630 14.94 -10.93 17.75
C GLU A 630 13.74 -9.97 17.79
N LEU A 631 13.60 -9.18 16.74
CA LEU A 631 12.39 -8.41 16.48
C LEU A 631 11.23 -9.34 16.11
N ASN A 632 10.01 -8.93 16.42
CA ASN A 632 8.82 -9.70 16.10
C ASN A 632 8.43 -9.62 14.61
N ALA A 633 7.46 -10.45 14.21
CA ALA A 633 7.05 -10.57 12.83
C ALA A 633 6.20 -9.39 12.30
N PHE A 634 5.78 -8.47 13.14
CA PHE A 634 5.20 -7.19 12.70
C PHE A 634 6.29 -6.24 12.17
N GLN A 635 7.51 -6.38 12.66
CA GLN A 635 8.64 -5.54 12.27
C GLN A 635 9.46 -6.18 11.17
N VAL A 636 9.75 -7.48 11.28
CA VAL A 636 10.63 -8.19 10.33
C VAL A 636 9.92 -9.43 9.79
N SER A 637 9.62 -9.40 8.49
CA SER A 637 9.04 -10.55 7.80
C SER A 637 10.02 -11.71 7.72
N PRO A 638 9.58 -12.97 7.86
CA PRO A 638 10.39 -14.15 7.60
C PRO A 638 10.93 -14.19 6.16
N ILE A 639 11.89 -15.07 5.90
CA ILE A 639 12.42 -15.30 4.55
C ILE A 639 11.26 -15.54 3.58
N LYS A 640 11.25 -14.76 2.52
CA LYS A 640 10.26 -14.79 1.44
C LYS A 640 10.94 -15.11 0.12
N GLY A 641 10.41 -16.09 -0.60
CA GLY A 641 10.83 -16.42 -1.95
C GLY A 641 9.65 -16.44 -2.91
N THR A 642 9.87 -16.00 -4.14
CA THR A 642 8.91 -16.13 -5.25
C THR A 642 9.59 -16.72 -6.46
N VAL A 643 8.85 -17.50 -7.23
CA VAL A 643 9.28 -17.99 -8.53
C VAL A 643 8.13 -17.87 -9.53
N PHE A 644 8.44 -17.67 -10.78
CA PHE A 644 7.45 -17.66 -11.85
C PHE A 644 7.99 -18.20 -13.17
N ALA A 645 7.07 -18.71 -13.96
CA ALA A 645 7.25 -18.96 -15.38
C ALA A 645 6.14 -18.21 -16.14
N GLU A 646 6.50 -17.52 -17.19
CA GLU A 646 5.59 -16.67 -17.97
C GLU A 646 5.82 -16.91 -19.46
N TRP A 647 4.71 -16.95 -20.19
CA TRP A 647 4.66 -17.03 -21.64
C TRP A 647 3.82 -15.86 -22.15
N ASN A 648 4.29 -15.18 -23.19
CA ASN A 648 3.57 -14.13 -23.89
C ASN A 648 3.85 -14.25 -25.38
N SER A 649 2.82 -14.45 -26.20
CA SER A 649 2.92 -14.47 -27.64
C SER A 649 2.82 -13.07 -28.25
N ASP A 650 3.35 -12.90 -29.46
CA ASP A 650 3.21 -11.67 -30.25
C ASP A 650 1.73 -11.35 -30.59
N GLU A 651 0.86 -12.35 -30.57
CA GLU A 651 -0.58 -12.22 -30.85
C GLU A 651 -1.39 -11.74 -29.62
N GLY A 652 -0.75 -11.55 -28.47
CA GLY A 652 -1.38 -11.05 -27.24
C GLY A 652 -1.95 -12.14 -26.33
N TYR A 653 -1.68 -13.41 -26.59
CA TYR A 653 -1.95 -14.50 -25.64
C TYR A 653 -0.84 -14.58 -24.60
N GLY A 654 -1.17 -14.94 -23.38
CA GLY A 654 -0.15 -15.19 -22.39
C GLY A 654 -0.66 -15.88 -21.15
N GLY A 655 0.30 -16.36 -20.37
CA GLY A 655 0.04 -17.05 -19.13
C GLY A 655 1.21 -16.94 -18.17
N ARG A 656 0.91 -17.00 -16.89
CA ARG A 656 1.90 -16.97 -15.83
C ARG A 656 1.52 -17.94 -14.72
N VAL A 657 2.46 -18.77 -14.34
CA VAL A 657 2.39 -19.59 -13.13
C VAL A 657 3.38 -19.01 -12.15
N GLN A 658 2.94 -18.72 -10.94
CA GLN A 658 3.79 -18.13 -9.92
C GLN A 658 3.54 -18.77 -8.56
N MET A 659 4.57 -18.77 -7.72
CA MET A 659 4.54 -19.27 -6.36
C MET A 659 5.14 -18.24 -5.41
N LEU A 660 4.51 -18.07 -4.25
CA LEU A 660 5.04 -17.37 -3.09
C LEU A 660 5.30 -18.38 -1.99
N ALA A 661 6.46 -18.30 -1.36
CA ALA A 661 6.81 -19.14 -0.22
C ALA A 661 7.36 -18.31 0.95
N ILE A 662 6.87 -18.57 2.15
CA ILE A 662 7.32 -17.97 3.42
C ILE A 662 7.91 -19.06 4.27
N LYS A 663 9.15 -18.88 4.70
CA LYS A 663 9.82 -19.84 5.60
C LYS A 663 9.29 -19.68 7.03
N GLY A 664 9.05 -20.79 7.70
CA GLY A 664 8.72 -20.78 9.13
C GLY A 664 9.90 -20.30 9.99
N THR A 665 9.58 -19.68 11.13
CA THR A 665 10.57 -19.31 12.15
C THR A 665 10.35 -20.12 13.42
N ASN A 666 11.43 -20.51 14.09
CA ASN A 666 11.37 -21.24 15.37
C ASN A 666 11.74 -20.33 16.56
N GLU A 667 12.15 -19.11 16.29
CA GLU A 667 12.64 -18.18 17.29
C GLU A 667 11.44 -17.55 18.01
N ALA A 668 11.19 -17.99 19.24
CA ALA A 668 10.26 -17.38 20.15
C ALA A 668 11.04 -16.68 21.24
N VAL A 669 10.90 -15.36 21.36
CA VAL A 669 11.47 -14.58 22.45
C VAL A 669 10.43 -14.49 23.55
N LYS A 670 10.72 -15.01 24.73
CA LYS A 670 9.86 -14.90 25.91
C LYS A 670 10.05 -13.52 26.57
N ASP A 671 9.57 -12.48 25.92
CA ASP A 671 9.72 -11.12 26.47
C ASP A 671 8.48 -10.28 26.19
N GLY A 672 7.64 -10.18 27.18
CA GLY A 672 6.45 -9.34 27.14
C GLY A 672 5.41 -9.70 26.08
N SER A 673 4.51 -8.77 25.80
CA SER A 673 3.39 -8.94 24.87
C SER A 673 3.76 -8.83 23.39
N LEU A 674 4.99 -8.42 23.07
CA LEU A 674 5.47 -8.24 21.69
C LEU A 674 6.66 -9.13 21.36
N SER A 675 6.86 -10.19 22.10
CA SER A 675 7.88 -11.19 21.79
C SER A 675 7.64 -11.80 20.42
N ALA A 676 8.73 -12.10 19.71
CA ALA A 676 8.68 -12.89 18.49
C ALA A 676 8.00 -14.24 18.78
N VAL A 677 7.10 -14.64 17.88
CA VAL A 677 6.41 -15.93 17.96
C VAL A 677 6.92 -16.86 16.89
N LYS A 678 6.71 -18.16 17.10
CA LYS A 678 6.96 -19.15 16.06
C LYS A 678 5.99 -18.93 14.91
N ILE A 679 6.50 -18.64 13.72
CA ILE A 679 5.73 -18.53 12.49
C ILE A 679 5.74 -19.87 11.76
N LYS A 680 4.56 -20.42 11.46
CA LYS A 680 4.41 -21.56 10.57
C LYS A 680 4.53 -21.10 9.13
N GLY A 681 5.52 -21.60 8.41
CA GLY A 681 5.72 -21.28 7.00
C GLY A 681 4.57 -21.79 6.12
N TYR A 682 4.39 -21.15 4.97
CA TYR A 682 3.38 -21.54 3.99
C TYR A 682 3.84 -21.20 2.57
N SER A 683 3.14 -21.76 1.60
CA SER A 683 3.32 -21.40 0.20
C SER A 683 1.98 -21.40 -0.52
N THR A 684 1.84 -20.52 -1.50
CA THR A 684 0.68 -20.43 -2.40
C THR A 684 1.15 -20.42 -3.84
N MET A 685 0.32 -20.92 -4.74
CA MET A 685 0.54 -20.89 -6.18
C MET A 685 -0.65 -20.21 -6.84
N ASP A 686 -0.35 -19.33 -7.80
CA ASP A 686 -1.34 -18.67 -8.64
C ASP A 686 -1.11 -19.04 -10.11
N VAL A 687 -2.19 -19.11 -10.87
CA VAL A 687 -2.19 -19.27 -12.33
C VAL A 687 -2.96 -18.13 -12.94
N LEU A 688 -2.32 -17.39 -13.82
CA LEU A 688 -2.87 -16.22 -14.50
C LEU A 688 -2.77 -16.46 -16.01
N ALA A 689 -3.78 -16.02 -16.75
CA ALA A 689 -3.79 -16.10 -18.20
C ALA A 689 -4.46 -14.86 -18.79
N HIS A 690 -4.04 -14.48 -19.98
CA HIS A 690 -4.72 -13.45 -20.74
C HIS A 690 -4.77 -13.80 -22.23
N PHE A 691 -5.81 -13.32 -22.89
CA PHE A 691 -5.98 -13.53 -24.31
C PHE A 691 -6.78 -12.40 -24.95
N PRO A 692 -6.47 -12.06 -26.21
CA PRO A 692 -7.21 -11.07 -26.95
C PRO A 692 -8.64 -11.57 -27.22
N ALA A 693 -9.61 -10.70 -27.04
CA ALA A 693 -11.00 -10.99 -27.34
C ALA A 693 -11.67 -9.74 -27.90
N TRP A 694 -12.26 -9.84 -29.09
CA TRP A 694 -12.86 -8.72 -29.82
C TRP A 694 -11.92 -7.50 -29.93
N LYS A 695 -12.27 -6.39 -29.30
CA LYS A 695 -11.47 -5.14 -29.29
C LYS A 695 -10.68 -4.97 -27.98
N GLY A 696 -10.60 -6.00 -27.14
CA GLY A 696 -10.00 -5.93 -25.82
C GLY A 696 -9.24 -7.20 -25.46
N ARG A 697 -9.02 -7.34 -24.17
CA ARG A 697 -8.30 -8.45 -23.55
C ARG A 697 -9.13 -9.02 -22.40
N ILE A 698 -9.22 -10.33 -22.36
CA ILE A 698 -9.71 -11.08 -21.19
C ILE A 698 -8.51 -11.50 -20.34
N ASP A 699 -8.57 -11.22 -19.04
CA ASP A 699 -7.65 -11.71 -18.04
C ASP A 699 -8.39 -12.69 -17.12
N PHE A 700 -7.77 -13.83 -16.87
CA PHE A 700 -8.26 -14.87 -15.98
C PHE A 700 -7.22 -15.18 -14.91
N GLY A 701 -7.65 -15.37 -13.67
CA GLY A 701 -6.76 -15.70 -12.56
C GLY A 701 -7.35 -16.74 -11.64
N VAL A 702 -6.52 -17.69 -11.23
CA VAL A 702 -6.78 -18.62 -10.12
C VAL A 702 -5.73 -18.38 -9.07
N TYR A 703 -6.16 -17.89 -7.92
CA TYR A 703 -5.29 -17.59 -6.78
C TYR A 703 -5.39 -18.72 -5.75
N ASN A 704 -4.27 -19.00 -5.07
CA ASN A 704 -4.16 -20.10 -4.13
C ASN A 704 -4.68 -21.41 -4.74
N VAL A 705 -4.14 -21.82 -5.90
CA VAL A 705 -4.57 -23.00 -6.69
C VAL A 705 -4.65 -24.28 -5.84
N TRP A 706 -3.73 -24.42 -4.88
CA TRP A 706 -3.69 -25.58 -3.98
C TRP A 706 -4.76 -25.56 -2.89
N ASN A 707 -5.56 -24.48 -2.83
CA ASN A 707 -6.51 -24.24 -1.73
C ASN A 707 -5.85 -24.41 -0.35
N ARG A 708 -4.66 -23.84 -0.22
CA ARG A 708 -3.85 -23.97 1.00
C ARG A 708 -4.53 -23.31 2.17
N ASP A 709 -4.72 -24.03 3.26
CA ASP A 709 -5.08 -23.46 4.55
C ASP A 709 -3.85 -22.86 5.22
N TYR A 710 -3.89 -21.56 5.44
CA TYR A 710 -2.81 -20.83 6.11
C TYR A 710 -3.31 -19.57 6.79
N ARG A 711 -2.53 -19.10 7.72
CA ARG A 711 -2.65 -17.75 8.31
C ARG A 711 -1.48 -16.89 7.86
N THR A 712 -1.74 -15.63 7.58
CA THR A 712 -0.67 -14.69 7.22
C THR A 712 0.34 -14.54 8.36
N VAL A 713 1.53 -14.03 8.05
CA VAL A 713 2.55 -13.73 9.08
C VAL A 713 1.97 -12.81 10.15
N TYR A 714 1.22 -11.79 9.71
CA TYR A 714 0.49 -10.88 10.61
C TYR A 714 -0.46 -11.63 11.54
N SER A 715 -1.37 -12.45 11.00
CA SER A 715 -2.37 -13.18 11.79
C SER A 715 -1.75 -14.06 12.88
N GLN A 716 -0.65 -14.75 12.55
CA GLN A 716 0.05 -15.61 13.51
C GLN A 716 0.70 -14.81 14.66
N GLN A 717 1.28 -13.64 14.36
CA GLN A 717 1.82 -12.74 15.38
C GLN A 717 0.70 -12.06 16.17
N ALA A 718 -0.38 -11.66 15.50
CA ALA A 718 -1.51 -10.94 16.08
C ALA A 718 -2.31 -11.81 17.07
N GLU A 719 -2.44 -13.09 16.83
CA GLU A 719 -3.04 -14.04 17.77
C GLU A 719 -2.39 -13.97 19.15
N LYS A 720 -1.07 -13.83 19.22
CA LYS A 720 -0.34 -13.69 20.47
C LYS A 720 -0.61 -12.37 21.19
N VAL A 721 -0.82 -11.30 20.45
CA VAL A 721 -0.99 -9.94 20.97
C VAL A 721 -2.44 -9.65 21.32
N TYR A 722 -3.36 -10.02 20.43
CA TYR A 722 -4.77 -9.64 20.47
C TYR A 722 -5.72 -10.83 20.71
N GLY A 723 -5.20 -12.07 20.75
CA GLY A 723 -5.97 -13.28 20.95
C GLY A 723 -6.53 -13.90 19.67
N LEU A 724 -7.34 -14.98 19.87
CA LEU A 724 -7.86 -15.82 18.79
C LEU A 724 -8.74 -15.05 17.78
N VAL A 725 -9.32 -13.95 18.18
CA VAL A 725 -10.15 -13.09 17.32
C VAL A 725 -9.34 -12.46 16.16
N GLU A 726 -8.04 -12.32 16.31
CA GLU A 726 -7.12 -11.84 15.26
C GLU A 726 -6.36 -12.98 14.55
N SER A 727 -6.62 -14.25 14.92
CA SER A 727 -6.06 -15.41 14.23
C SER A 727 -6.82 -15.73 12.95
N ILE A 728 -6.96 -14.71 12.08
CA ILE A 728 -7.77 -14.75 10.87
C ILE A 728 -7.09 -15.64 9.81
N PRO A 729 -7.78 -16.64 9.23
CA PRO A 729 -7.26 -17.38 8.09
C PRO A 729 -7.17 -16.51 6.84
N ALA A 730 -6.26 -16.86 5.94
CA ALA A 730 -6.24 -16.26 4.62
C ALA A 730 -7.36 -16.82 3.72
N GLU A 731 -7.67 -16.11 2.64
CA GLU A 731 -8.63 -16.61 1.64
C GLU A 731 -8.15 -17.95 1.06
N GLY A 732 -9.08 -18.88 0.90
CA GLY A 732 -8.91 -20.12 0.14
C GLY A 732 -8.71 -19.82 -1.34
N ARG A 733 -8.94 -20.82 -2.20
CA ARG A 733 -8.84 -20.65 -3.64
C ARG A 733 -9.93 -19.69 -4.14
N THR A 734 -9.52 -18.75 -5.03
CA THR A 734 -10.44 -17.81 -5.66
C THR A 734 -10.21 -17.76 -7.17
N TYR A 735 -11.27 -17.43 -7.91
CA TYR A 735 -11.26 -17.26 -9.35
C TYR A 735 -11.63 -15.85 -9.72
N GLY A 736 -10.86 -15.25 -10.63
CA GLY A 736 -11.11 -13.92 -11.15
C GLY A 736 -11.17 -13.93 -12.68
N LEU A 737 -12.04 -13.11 -13.23
CA LEU A 737 -12.16 -12.86 -14.66
C LEU A 737 -12.34 -11.37 -14.86
N SER A 738 -11.60 -10.78 -15.81
CA SER A 738 -11.83 -9.40 -16.21
C SER A 738 -11.73 -9.24 -17.72
N TYR A 739 -12.44 -8.26 -18.24
CA TYR A 739 -12.40 -7.84 -19.64
C TYR A 739 -12.06 -6.36 -19.70
N THR A 740 -10.97 -6.02 -20.39
CA THR A 740 -10.54 -4.64 -20.62
C THR A 740 -10.52 -4.36 -22.10
N PHE A 741 -11.14 -3.27 -22.54
CA PHE A 741 -11.10 -2.86 -23.94
C PHE A 741 -10.88 -1.36 -24.09
N ASN A 742 -10.14 -1.01 -25.15
CA ASN A 742 -9.77 0.36 -25.50
C ASN A 742 -10.43 0.76 -26.83
N TYR A 743 -10.97 1.98 -26.91
CA TYR A 743 -11.66 2.46 -28.11
C TYR A 743 -11.56 3.97 -28.28
#